data_62b6dc944a8ab766fd24f73726f57c73
#
_entry.id   62b6dc944a8ab766fd24f73726f57c73
#
_cell.length_a   1.000
_cell.length_b   1.000
_cell.length_c   1.000
_cell.angle_alpha   90.00
_cell.angle_beta   90.00
_cell.angle_gamma   90.00
#
_symmetry.space_group_name_H-M   'P 1'
#
loop_
_entity.id
_entity.type
_entity.pdbx_description
1 polymer ?
#
loop_
_entity_poly.entity_id
_entity_poly.type
_entity_poly.pdbx_seq_one_letter_code
_entity_poly.pdbx_strand_id
1 'polypeptide(L)'
;MVKWLKRLFIAFFSLGLLGIAAIIAAYFYVLPDLPDVTTLKTVKLQTPLRIYSSDGKLISQFGEKRRIPLKLEEVPKPLLQAFIATEDARFYEHKGIDPIGIIRAASVMLATGEKKQGASTITMQVARNFFLTRDKTIIRKVKEIFISIHIEQLLTKDEILELYVNRIYLGQRAYGVGAAAQVYYGKEVSELTLPEMAVIAGLPKAPSTLNPITSKARAKARRNVVLMRMNEVGYINSSEYQAALESPITAKYHGAVIDLYAPYISEMARDYLVAKLGEEEAYTGGYDIYTTVDSKLQLDAQKALRNNVYSYDERHGYRGRVKELWNTTALEPEEITAKLKQTGAFQGMFPAAVLAVNEQTASVMNAKGETIELPWDGIKWARKFITNKRQGKAPKLAADILKPGEQIWIRNNGDFWQLSQVPLVASALVSLEPHDGAIRTLVGGFSFYTSQYNRVTQAKRQLGSNIKPFIYSAAMEKGYTLATLINNAPINEPDTRQGTAWRPKNSPDVYGGPTRLRVGLAQSINVMSVRAMRYAGLDATIAELVKFGFDPADLPRNESIALGSPSVTPLQVVTAFSVFANGGFLVEPYFIQRVETANGDIVEEANPTLACKPPVAEPVISDDPFAAMAHELQASTTPLEQLPEIDDTLQCGDEDARYAPQIISEQTAFLITEALKSVIWGGGDWSKGAGWNGTAWRAARVVKRRDIAGKTGTTNESRDTWFSGFNPKLATTVWVGFDDHSQELGRTSWNANGAKDQISLAEAGAKTAGPGWNEFMKDALSGTPEVPTSPPEGIVSARIDLATGKLTRKTDYTSKFEYFISGTEPTEYVTDQEDNSDIFIDKTEEDLFQ
;
A
#
# COMPACT_ATOMS: atom_id res chain seq x y z
N MET A 1 21.61 -54.01 68.29
CA MET A 1 21.83 -52.77 67.61
C MET A 1 22.67 -52.84 66.33
N VAL A 2 23.94 -53.36 66.39
CA VAL A 2 24.87 -53.44 65.25
C VAL A 2 24.34 -54.28 64.04
N LYS A 3 23.61 -55.41 64.29
CA LYS A 3 23.02 -56.25 63.21
C LYS A 3 21.88 -55.56 62.47
N TRP A 4 21.12 -54.68 63.16
CA TRP A 4 20.03 -53.86 62.52
C TRP A 4 20.61 -52.67 61.70
N LEU A 5 21.62 -52.02 62.20
CA LEU A 5 22.34 -50.97 61.45
C LEU A 5 23.02 -51.53 60.17
N LYS A 6 23.58 -52.74 60.25
CA LYS A 6 24.18 -53.43 59.10
C LYS A 6 23.11 -53.75 58.01
N ARG A 7 21.95 -54.26 58.47
CA ARG A 7 20.82 -54.51 57.51
C ARG A 7 20.24 -53.22 56.92
N LEU A 8 20.10 -52.19 57.65
CA LEU A 8 19.69 -50.88 57.17
C LEU A 8 20.72 -50.30 56.18
N PHE A 9 22.02 -50.40 56.48
CA PHE A 9 23.06 -49.99 55.56
C PHE A 9 23.08 -50.77 54.25
N ILE A 10 22.93 -52.14 54.35
CA ILE A 10 22.84 -52.98 53.15
C ILE A 10 21.56 -52.67 52.36
N ALA A 11 20.43 -52.44 52.97
CA ALA A 11 19.18 -52.06 52.29
C ALA A 11 19.32 -50.71 51.63
N PHE A 12 19.93 -49.76 52.30
CA PHE A 12 20.16 -48.39 51.70
C PHE A 12 21.19 -48.45 50.55
N PHE A 13 22.23 -49.23 50.65
CA PHE A 13 23.22 -49.45 49.61
C PHE A 13 22.63 -50.21 48.42
N SER A 14 21.82 -51.22 48.65
CA SER A 14 21.12 -51.96 47.59
C SER A 14 20.08 -51.10 46.91
N LEU A 15 19.36 -50.22 47.62
CA LEU A 15 18.43 -49.25 47.04
C LEU A 15 19.17 -48.20 46.19
N GLY A 16 20.35 -47.77 46.62
CA GLY A 16 21.22 -46.89 45.85
C GLY A 16 21.70 -47.51 44.54
N LEU A 17 22.16 -48.80 44.60
CA LEU A 17 22.58 -49.58 43.43
C LEU A 17 21.43 -49.80 42.43
N LEU A 18 20.23 -50.10 42.94
CA LEU A 18 19.02 -50.22 42.15
C LEU A 18 18.63 -48.89 41.47
N GLY A 19 18.80 -47.77 42.18
CA GLY A 19 18.60 -46.40 41.64
C GLY A 19 19.58 -46.09 40.51
N ILE A 20 20.85 -46.40 40.67
CA ILE A 20 21.88 -46.25 39.63
C ILE A 20 21.56 -47.11 38.40
N ALA A 21 21.25 -48.42 38.64
CA ALA A 21 20.85 -49.32 37.55
C ALA A 21 19.62 -48.81 36.78
N ALA A 22 18.63 -48.26 37.48
CA ALA A 22 17.43 -47.67 36.87
C ALA A 22 17.76 -46.43 36.03
N ILE A 23 18.70 -45.56 36.50
CA ILE A 23 19.17 -44.39 35.75
C ILE A 23 19.90 -44.81 34.47
N ILE A 24 20.76 -45.83 34.57
CA ILE A 24 21.51 -46.36 33.42
C ILE A 24 20.53 -46.99 32.41
N ALA A 25 19.57 -47.78 32.86
CA ALA A 25 18.53 -48.35 32.01
C ALA A 25 17.71 -47.27 31.33
N ALA A 26 17.29 -46.23 32.06
CA ALA A 26 16.57 -45.09 31.51
C ALA A 26 17.38 -44.32 30.47
N TYR A 27 18.71 -44.19 30.68
CA TYR A 27 19.61 -43.54 29.71
C TYR A 27 19.64 -44.32 28.38
N PHE A 28 19.92 -45.64 28.45
CA PHE A 28 19.94 -46.46 27.24
C PHE A 28 18.59 -46.56 26.54
N TYR A 29 17.50 -46.46 27.28
CA TYR A 29 16.15 -46.47 26.74
C TYR A 29 15.88 -45.19 25.92
N VAL A 30 16.31 -44.01 26.37
CA VAL A 30 16.04 -42.74 25.71
C VAL A 30 17.15 -42.31 24.74
N LEU A 31 18.34 -42.94 24.79
CA LEU A 31 19.51 -42.59 24.00
C LEU A 31 19.26 -42.50 22.47
N PRO A 32 18.50 -43.45 21.85
CA PRO A 32 18.22 -43.37 20.41
C PRO A 32 17.37 -42.17 19.98
N ASP A 33 16.60 -41.65 20.94
CA ASP A 33 15.67 -40.55 20.69
C ASP A 33 16.18 -39.18 21.18
N LEU A 34 17.44 -39.09 21.65
CA LEU A 34 18.01 -37.83 22.08
C LEU A 34 18.43 -37.00 20.86
N PRO A 35 17.99 -35.74 20.78
CA PRO A 35 18.39 -34.84 19.67
C PRO A 35 19.86 -34.44 19.74
N ASP A 36 20.40 -34.06 18.59
CA ASP A 36 21.72 -33.47 18.51
C ASP A 36 21.71 -32.06 19.11
N VAL A 37 22.35 -31.88 20.26
CA VAL A 37 22.42 -30.58 20.95
C VAL A 37 23.42 -29.60 20.33
N THR A 38 24.27 -30.06 19.38
CA THR A 38 25.23 -29.20 18.70
C THR A 38 24.54 -28.13 17.85
N THR A 39 23.31 -28.41 17.41
CA THR A 39 22.45 -27.46 16.71
C THR A 39 22.16 -26.18 17.50
N LEU A 40 22.32 -26.18 18.85
CA LEU A 40 22.15 -24.99 19.67
C LEU A 40 23.18 -23.88 19.35
N LYS A 41 24.36 -24.23 18.84
CA LYS A 41 25.44 -23.27 18.48
C LYS A 41 25.10 -22.50 17.20
N THR A 42 24.23 -23.03 16.37
CA THR A 42 23.88 -22.48 15.05
C THR A 42 22.39 -22.09 14.95
N VAL A 43 21.66 -22.13 16.06
CA VAL A 43 20.24 -21.81 16.08
C VAL A 43 20.01 -20.35 15.69
N LYS A 44 19.42 -20.13 14.52
CA LYS A 44 18.80 -18.85 14.17
C LYS A 44 17.46 -18.75 14.92
N LEU A 45 17.33 -17.74 15.77
CA LEU A 45 16.07 -17.45 16.45
C LEU A 45 15.07 -16.93 15.41
N GLN A 46 13.88 -17.54 15.35
CA GLN A 46 12.83 -17.14 14.42
C GLN A 46 12.42 -15.67 14.68
N THR A 47 12.71 -14.78 13.76
CA THR A 47 12.31 -13.38 13.78
C THR A 47 11.20 -13.17 12.73
N PRO A 48 10.16 -12.38 13.02
CA PRO A 48 9.09 -12.16 12.04
C PRO A 48 9.59 -11.32 10.85
N LEU A 49 8.99 -11.57 9.69
CA LEU A 49 9.10 -10.68 8.54
C LEU A 49 8.41 -9.36 8.83
N ARG A 50 9.10 -8.23 8.63
CA ARG A 50 8.57 -6.87 8.76
C ARG A 50 8.61 -6.16 7.42
N ILE A 51 7.60 -5.35 7.13
CA ILE A 51 7.49 -4.61 5.87
C ILE A 51 7.31 -3.14 6.20
N TYR A 52 8.13 -2.30 5.60
CA TYR A 52 8.20 -0.88 5.81
C TYR A 52 7.93 -0.08 4.52
N SER A 53 7.46 1.15 4.68
CA SER A 53 7.47 2.17 3.63
C SER A 53 8.88 2.69 3.40
N SER A 54 9.09 3.46 2.33
CA SER A 54 10.37 4.09 2.01
C SER A 54 10.86 5.04 3.11
N ASP A 55 9.93 5.70 3.80
CA ASP A 55 10.17 6.59 4.96
C ASP A 55 10.16 5.86 6.31
N GLY A 56 10.30 4.53 6.32
CA GLY A 56 10.51 3.71 7.51
C GLY A 56 9.27 3.46 8.38
N LYS A 57 8.04 3.68 7.88
CA LYS A 57 6.81 3.38 8.61
C LYS A 57 6.46 1.90 8.50
N LEU A 58 6.20 1.24 9.64
CA LEU A 58 5.82 -0.17 9.65
C LEU A 58 4.45 -0.36 8.99
N ILE A 59 4.41 -1.12 7.88
CA ILE A 59 3.19 -1.47 7.15
C ILE A 59 2.58 -2.77 7.69
N SER A 60 3.41 -3.78 7.91
CA SER A 60 2.94 -5.11 8.34
C SER A 60 4.04 -5.91 9.01
N GLN A 61 3.62 -6.88 9.82
CA GLN A 61 4.50 -7.87 10.42
C GLN A 61 3.87 -9.26 10.26
N PHE A 62 4.60 -10.18 9.62
CA PHE A 62 4.18 -11.56 9.38
C PHE A 62 4.99 -12.53 10.25
N GLY A 63 4.34 -13.56 10.77
CA GLY A 63 4.93 -14.57 11.64
C GLY A 63 4.18 -14.68 12.98
N GLU A 64 4.06 -15.93 13.50
CA GLU A 64 3.30 -16.19 14.72
C GLU A 64 4.00 -15.73 16.00
N LYS A 65 5.35 -15.63 16.00
CA LYS A 65 6.17 -15.43 17.19
C LYS A 65 6.88 -14.09 17.12
N ARG A 66 6.64 -13.26 18.13
CA ARG A 66 7.39 -12.01 18.29
C ARG A 66 8.67 -12.33 19.03
N ARG A 67 9.83 -12.03 18.45
CA ARG A 67 11.14 -12.15 19.08
C ARG A 67 11.98 -10.94 18.74
N ILE A 68 12.73 -10.49 19.72
CA ILE A 68 13.79 -9.49 19.59
C ILE A 68 15.00 -10.17 20.24
N PRO A 69 15.88 -10.80 19.45
CA PRO A 69 17.09 -11.45 19.98
C PRO A 69 17.99 -10.39 20.59
N LEU A 70 18.57 -10.73 21.75
CA LEU A 70 19.49 -9.89 22.48
C LEU A 70 20.74 -10.69 22.83
N LYS A 71 21.91 -10.07 22.75
CA LYS A 71 23.11 -10.61 23.38
C LYS A 71 22.96 -10.52 24.91
N LEU A 72 23.59 -11.41 25.63
CA LEU A 72 23.49 -11.43 27.11
C LEU A 72 23.92 -10.08 27.74
N GLU A 73 24.88 -9.42 27.13
CA GLU A 73 25.44 -8.12 27.55
C GLU A 73 24.41 -6.96 27.45
N GLU A 74 23.44 -7.09 26.52
CA GLU A 74 22.36 -6.11 26.32
C GLU A 74 21.22 -6.26 27.33
N VAL A 75 21.19 -7.40 28.07
CA VAL A 75 20.14 -7.65 29.05
C VAL A 75 20.58 -7.11 30.41
N PRO A 76 19.80 -6.20 31.05
CA PRO A 76 20.16 -5.64 32.35
C PRO A 76 20.38 -6.72 33.41
N LYS A 77 21.49 -6.61 34.16
CA LYS A 77 21.85 -7.57 35.21
C LYS A 77 20.70 -7.82 36.22
N PRO A 78 19.94 -6.83 36.69
CA PRO A 78 18.81 -7.08 37.60
C PRO A 78 17.73 -7.96 36.99
N LEU A 79 17.51 -7.91 35.67
CA LEU A 79 16.56 -8.78 34.99
C LEU A 79 17.04 -10.24 34.95
N LEU A 80 18.34 -10.46 34.65
CA LEU A 80 18.94 -11.80 34.71
C LEU A 80 18.86 -12.39 36.13
N GLN A 81 19.20 -11.57 37.11
CA GLN A 81 19.15 -11.92 38.56
C GLN A 81 17.70 -12.25 39.00
N ALA A 82 16.70 -11.56 38.49
CA ALA A 82 15.30 -11.85 38.78
C ALA A 82 14.86 -13.23 38.27
N PHE A 83 15.30 -13.62 37.05
CA PHE A 83 15.08 -14.98 36.55
C PHE A 83 15.82 -16.02 37.40
N ILE A 84 17.11 -15.82 37.68
CA ILE A 84 17.93 -16.73 38.45
C ILE A 84 17.34 -16.92 39.85
N ALA A 85 17.05 -15.84 40.59
CA ALA A 85 16.46 -15.90 41.93
C ALA A 85 15.14 -16.68 41.99
N THR A 86 14.35 -16.61 40.91
CA THR A 86 12.99 -17.15 40.88
C THR A 86 12.92 -18.56 40.31
N GLU A 87 13.65 -18.86 39.25
CA GLU A 87 13.60 -20.12 38.54
C GLU A 87 14.70 -21.09 38.95
N ASP A 88 15.92 -20.61 39.29
CA ASP A 88 17.07 -21.44 39.54
C ASP A 88 18.15 -20.70 40.34
N ALA A 89 17.94 -20.48 41.65
CA ALA A 89 18.81 -19.65 42.47
C ALA A 89 20.28 -20.14 42.58
N ARG A 90 20.54 -21.40 42.20
CA ARG A 90 21.90 -21.97 42.18
C ARG A 90 22.38 -22.32 40.77
N PHE A 91 21.89 -21.63 39.77
CA PHE A 91 22.16 -21.87 38.36
C PHE A 91 23.65 -22.00 38.03
N TYR A 92 24.49 -21.18 38.60
CA TYR A 92 25.95 -21.20 38.38
C TYR A 92 26.67 -22.32 39.15
N GLU A 93 26.01 -23.00 40.12
CA GLU A 93 26.64 -23.97 41.00
C GLU A 93 26.49 -25.43 40.51
N HIS A 94 25.42 -25.73 39.78
CA HIS A 94 25.15 -27.11 39.35
C HIS A 94 25.44 -27.31 37.86
N LYS A 95 25.48 -28.57 37.39
CA LYS A 95 25.73 -28.97 35.98
C LYS A 95 24.44 -29.53 35.35
N GLY A 96 23.48 -28.65 35.05
CA GLY A 96 22.23 -29.00 34.37
C GLY A 96 21.11 -29.46 35.30
N ILE A 97 21.43 -30.14 36.36
CA ILE A 97 20.49 -30.64 37.37
C ILE A 97 20.91 -30.08 38.73
N ASP A 98 19.93 -29.68 39.55
CA ASP A 98 20.13 -29.27 40.92
C ASP A 98 19.71 -30.38 41.91
N PRO A 99 20.64 -31.28 42.36
CA PRO A 99 20.29 -32.38 43.27
C PRO A 99 19.76 -31.90 44.63
N ILE A 100 20.30 -30.79 45.17
CA ILE A 100 19.84 -30.24 46.44
C ILE A 100 18.45 -29.62 46.31
N GLY A 101 18.15 -28.98 45.15
CA GLY A 101 16.81 -28.50 44.81
C GLY A 101 15.79 -29.64 44.74
N ILE A 102 16.19 -30.78 44.12
CA ILE A 102 15.33 -31.95 44.03
C ILE A 102 15.03 -32.51 45.41
N ILE A 103 16.06 -32.68 46.28
CA ILE A 103 15.89 -33.19 47.68
C ILE A 103 14.96 -32.22 48.45
N ARG A 104 15.21 -30.92 48.39
CA ARG A 104 14.38 -29.90 49.03
C ARG A 104 12.93 -29.99 48.56
N ALA A 105 12.67 -30.04 47.23
CA ALA A 105 11.31 -30.15 46.70
C ALA A 105 10.60 -31.46 47.13
N ALA A 106 11.34 -32.57 47.18
CA ALA A 106 10.83 -33.85 47.66
C ALA A 106 10.47 -33.81 49.15
N SER A 107 11.34 -33.19 49.99
CA SER A 107 11.06 -33.04 51.41
C SER A 107 9.85 -32.16 51.72
N VAL A 108 9.66 -31.06 51.00
CA VAL A 108 8.48 -30.21 51.10
C VAL A 108 7.21 -30.94 50.63
N MET A 109 7.30 -31.73 49.57
CA MET A 109 6.16 -32.55 49.11
C MET A 109 5.77 -33.61 50.12
N LEU A 110 6.76 -34.28 50.74
CA LEU A 110 6.51 -35.26 51.81
C LEU A 110 5.92 -34.64 53.09
N ALA A 111 6.36 -33.44 53.45
CA ALA A 111 5.89 -32.72 54.62
C ALA A 111 4.49 -32.07 54.43
N THR A 112 4.13 -31.65 53.25
CA THR A 112 2.91 -30.85 52.98
C THR A 112 1.86 -31.60 52.17
N GLY A 113 2.21 -32.75 51.55
CA GLY A 113 1.34 -33.48 50.59
C GLY A 113 1.10 -32.77 49.25
N GLU A 114 1.67 -31.57 49.06
CA GLU A 114 1.42 -30.72 47.89
C GLU A 114 2.71 -30.41 47.14
N LYS A 115 2.63 -30.32 45.78
CA LYS A 115 3.73 -29.85 44.92
C LYS A 115 3.88 -28.34 45.00
N LYS A 116 4.41 -27.80 46.12
CA LYS A 116 4.60 -26.35 46.32
C LYS A 116 5.88 -25.79 45.68
N GLN A 117 6.90 -26.59 45.44
CA GLN A 117 8.17 -26.18 44.87
C GLN A 117 8.50 -26.96 43.56
N GLY A 118 9.03 -26.27 42.55
CA GLY A 118 9.58 -26.88 41.35
C GLY A 118 11.06 -27.23 41.50
N ALA A 119 11.49 -28.31 40.84
CA ALA A 119 12.89 -28.75 40.81
C ALA A 119 13.48 -28.72 39.39
N SER A 120 12.91 -27.94 38.48
CA SER A 120 13.42 -27.77 37.13
C SER A 120 14.39 -26.62 37.06
N THR A 121 15.58 -26.83 36.50
CA THR A 121 16.60 -25.81 36.31
C THR A 121 16.36 -24.99 35.03
N ILE A 122 17.06 -23.88 34.89
CA ILE A 122 17.06 -23.06 33.64
C ILE A 122 17.53 -23.90 32.45
N THR A 123 18.58 -24.71 32.60
CA THR A 123 19.10 -25.62 31.56
C THR A 123 18.04 -26.62 31.13
N MET A 124 17.29 -27.22 32.08
CA MET A 124 16.16 -28.11 31.77
C MET A 124 15.05 -27.39 31.03
N GLN A 125 14.82 -26.13 31.31
CA GLN A 125 13.85 -25.33 30.57
C GLN A 125 14.32 -25.02 29.15
N VAL A 126 15.62 -24.76 28.92
CA VAL A 126 16.24 -24.68 27.61
C VAL A 126 16.07 -25.99 26.83
N ALA A 127 16.45 -27.12 27.43
CA ALA A 127 16.27 -28.47 26.84
C ALA A 127 14.83 -28.70 26.38
N ARG A 128 13.85 -28.38 27.22
CA ARG A 128 12.43 -28.49 26.92
C ARG A 128 11.98 -27.59 25.78
N ASN A 129 12.42 -26.31 25.77
CA ASN A 129 11.93 -25.32 24.85
C ASN A 129 12.52 -25.46 23.42
N PHE A 130 13.67 -26.13 23.29
CA PHE A 130 14.31 -26.37 21.99
C PHE A 130 14.01 -27.73 21.39
N PHE A 131 13.94 -28.77 22.20
CA PHE A 131 13.96 -30.16 21.72
C PHE A 131 12.75 -31.01 22.07
N LEU A 132 11.85 -30.54 22.95
CA LEU A 132 10.78 -31.40 23.46
C LEU A 132 9.40 -30.82 23.22
N THR A 133 8.42 -31.72 23.05
CA THR A 133 7.00 -31.36 22.92
C THR A 133 6.41 -30.95 24.28
N ARG A 134 5.19 -30.34 24.25
CA ARG A 134 4.51 -29.86 25.47
C ARG A 134 3.84 -30.99 26.31
N ASP A 135 3.97 -32.25 25.92
CA ASP A 135 3.36 -33.36 26.60
C ASP A 135 3.91 -33.57 28.02
N LYS A 136 3.02 -33.79 28.98
CA LYS A 136 3.39 -33.96 30.40
C LYS A 136 3.60 -35.45 30.72
N THR A 137 4.65 -36.05 30.14
CA THR A 137 5.00 -37.46 30.39
C THR A 137 6.28 -37.60 31.23
N ILE A 138 6.40 -38.74 31.93
CA ILE A 138 7.62 -39.09 32.71
C ILE A 138 8.81 -39.25 31.75
N ILE A 139 8.60 -39.89 30.60
CA ILE A 139 9.65 -40.10 29.57
C ILE A 139 10.22 -38.77 29.11
N ARG A 140 9.35 -37.79 28.83
CA ARG A 140 9.79 -36.42 28.47
C ARG A 140 10.66 -35.80 29.57
N LYS A 141 10.30 -36.01 30.86
CA LYS A 141 11.09 -35.45 31.97
C LYS A 141 12.47 -36.13 32.09
N VAL A 142 12.55 -37.43 31.77
CA VAL A 142 13.81 -38.17 31.70
C VAL A 142 14.67 -37.63 30.54
N LYS A 143 14.08 -37.43 29.34
CA LYS A 143 14.79 -36.83 28.20
C LYS A 143 15.29 -35.41 28.57
N GLU A 144 14.46 -34.57 29.22
CA GLU A 144 14.83 -33.23 29.68
C GLU A 144 16.08 -33.22 30.56
N ILE A 145 16.21 -34.20 31.48
CA ILE A 145 17.35 -34.38 32.35
C ILE A 145 18.64 -34.68 31.55
N PHE A 146 18.59 -35.68 30.65
CA PHE A 146 19.80 -36.08 29.91
C PHE A 146 20.22 -35.05 28.90
N ILE A 147 19.28 -34.40 28.20
CA ILE A 147 19.56 -33.27 27.28
C ILE A 147 20.20 -32.11 28.04
N SER A 148 19.73 -31.80 29.26
CA SER A 148 20.31 -30.70 30.05
C SER A 148 21.73 -30.99 30.49
N ILE A 149 22.10 -32.24 30.75
CA ILE A 149 23.50 -32.60 31.04
C ILE A 149 24.37 -32.42 29.79
N HIS A 150 23.90 -32.82 28.60
CA HIS A 150 24.64 -32.64 27.35
C HIS A 150 24.79 -31.17 26.99
N ILE A 151 23.78 -30.33 27.22
CA ILE A 151 23.85 -28.86 26.99
C ILE A 151 24.96 -28.23 27.85
N GLU A 152 25.06 -28.63 29.13
CA GLU A 152 26.06 -28.10 30.05
C GLU A 152 27.50 -28.60 29.76
N GLN A 153 27.66 -29.68 28.95
CA GLN A 153 28.96 -30.11 28.43
C GLN A 153 29.38 -29.32 27.19
N LEU A 154 28.39 -28.77 26.47
CA LEU A 154 28.60 -28.13 25.17
C LEU A 154 28.68 -26.59 25.28
N LEU A 155 27.91 -25.97 26.18
CA LEU A 155 27.71 -24.53 26.33
C LEU A 155 28.12 -24.07 27.74
N THR A 156 28.60 -22.82 27.82
CA THR A 156 28.82 -22.10 29.05
C THR A 156 27.50 -21.70 29.73
N LYS A 157 27.55 -21.38 31.00
CA LYS A 157 26.38 -20.87 31.75
C LYS A 157 25.78 -19.62 31.12
N ASP A 158 26.62 -18.71 30.63
CA ASP A 158 26.19 -17.47 30.02
C ASP A 158 25.51 -17.73 28.67
N GLU A 159 26.04 -18.59 27.85
CA GLU A 159 25.39 -19.03 26.59
C GLU A 159 24.04 -19.71 26.86
N ILE A 160 23.93 -20.55 27.89
CA ILE A 160 22.66 -21.19 28.29
C ILE A 160 21.64 -20.13 28.73
N LEU A 161 22.09 -19.13 29.51
CA LEU A 161 21.22 -18.04 29.99
C LEU A 161 20.77 -17.15 28.84
N GLU A 162 21.64 -16.85 27.84
CA GLU A 162 21.33 -16.12 26.64
C GLU A 162 20.24 -16.85 25.83
N LEU A 163 20.42 -18.16 25.58
CA LEU A 163 19.40 -18.98 24.92
C LEU A 163 18.08 -18.98 25.69
N TYR A 164 18.13 -19.04 27.02
CA TYR A 164 16.93 -19.02 27.88
C TYR A 164 16.15 -17.71 27.73
N VAL A 165 16.79 -16.55 27.94
CA VAL A 165 16.12 -15.24 27.91
C VAL A 165 15.58 -14.86 26.52
N ASN A 166 16.15 -15.43 25.47
CA ASN A 166 15.70 -15.21 24.09
C ASN A 166 14.61 -16.19 23.61
N ARG A 167 14.45 -17.34 24.28
CA ARG A 167 13.51 -18.40 23.84
C ARG A 167 12.25 -18.52 24.69
N ILE A 168 12.32 -18.14 25.96
CA ILE A 168 11.22 -18.36 26.91
C ILE A 168 9.93 -17.66 26.49
N TYR A 169 8.81 -18.41 26.53
CA TYR A 169 7.50 -17.83 26.26
C TYR A 169 7.00 -17.04 27.47
N LEU A 170 6.65 -15.77 27.27
CA LEU A 170 6.26 -14.84 28.31
C LEU A 170 4.82 -14.32 28.20
N GLY A 171 3.98 -15.00 27.39
CA GLY A 171 2.59 -14.60 27.17
C GLY A 171 2.41 -13.59 26.05
N GLN A 172 1.16 -13.35 25.60
CA GLN A 172 0.82 -12.39 24.55
C GLN A 172 1.68 -12.53 23.26
N ARG A 173 2.03 -13.79 22.89
CA ARG A 173 2.93 -14.14 21.78
C ARG A 173 4.36 -13.63 21.93
N ALA A 174 4.76 -13.08 23.07
CA ALA A 174 6.11 -12.65 23.35
C ALA A 174 7.01 -13.84 23.67
N TYR A 175 8.05 -14.05 22.88
CA TYR A 175 9.11 -15.02 23.08
C TYR A 175 10.43 -14.28 23.31
N GLY A 176 11.02 -14.48 24.49
CA GLY A 176 12.20 -13.74 24.96
C GLY A 176 11.86 -12.42 25.63
N VAL A 177 12.86 -11.91 26.38
CA VAL A 177 12.71 -10.72 27.24
C VAL A 177 12.59 -9.43 26.43
N GLY A 178 13.27 -9.32 25.29
CA GLY A 178 13.16 -8.17 24.39
C GLY A 178 11.72 -7.99 23.89
N ALA A 179 11.11 -9.06 23.40
CA ALA A 179 9.71 -9.04 22.96
C ALA A 179 8.74 -8.77 24.12
N ALA A 180 9.04 -9.26 25.32
CA ALA A 180 8.19 -9.02 26.50
C ALA A 180 8.27 -7.54 26.95
N ALA A 181 9.43 -6.92 26.94
CA ALA A 181 9.63 -5.50 27.23
C ALA A 181 8.78 -4.62 26.29
N GLN A 182 8.85 -4.89 25.00
CA GLN A 182 8.05 -4.20 23.99
C GLN A 182 6.54 -4.46 24.18
N VAL A 183 6.13 -5.72 24.30
CA VAL A 183 4.70 -6.07 24.38
C VAL A 183 4.02 -5.53 25.62
N TYR A 184 4.70 -5.51 26.77
CA TYR A 184 4.07 -5.10 28.03
C TYR A 184 4.30 -3.65 28.39
N TYR A 185 5.41 -3.04 27.92
CA TYR A 185 5.80 -1.70 28.33
C TYR A 185 6.11 -0.75 27.17
N GLY A 186 6.28 -1.24 25.92
CA GLY A 186 6.69 -0.42 24.78
C GLY A 186 8.11 0.17 24.95
N LYS A 187 8.99 -0.56 25.65
CA LYS A 187 10.32 -0.13 26.03
C LYS A 187 11.39 -1.10 25.56
N GLU A 188 12.60 -0.60 25.38
CA GLU A 188 13.80 -1.44 25.34
C GLU A 188 14.06 -2.08 26.71
N VAL A 189 14.76 -3.23 26.74
CA VAL A 189 15.02 -3.92 28.01
C VAL A 189 15.86 -3.09 28.99
N SER A 190 16.72 -2.23 28.48
CA SER A 190 17.57 -1.30 29.25
C SER A 190 16.77 -0.20 29.98
N GLU A 191 15.57 0.12 29.50
CA GLU A 191 14.68 1.16 30.04
C GLU A 191 13.73 0.63 31.12
N LEU A 192 13.72 -0.71 31.34
CA LEU A 192 12.85 -1.32 32.32
C LEU A 192 13.23 -0.97 33.74
N THR A 193 12.28 -0.63 34.57
CA THR A 193 12.46 -0.47 36.02
C THR A 193 12.48 -1.82 36.73
N LEU A 194 13.02 -1.88 37.94
CA LEU A 194 13.10 -3.11 38.75
C LEU A 194 11.72 -3.79 38.93
N PRO A 195 10.61 -3.06 39.24
CA PRO A 195 9.27 -3.68 39.27
C PRO A 195 8.80 -4.29 37.95
N GLU A 196 9.14 -3.64 36.82
CA GLU A 196 8.79 -4.12 35.47
C GLU A 196 9.58 -5.38 35.09
N MET A 197 10.90 -5.39 35.41
CA MET A 197 11.77 -6.57 35.27
C MET A 197 11.24 -7.75 36.09
N ALA A 198 10.81 -7.52 37.33
CA ALA A 198 10.26 -8.54 38.22
C ALA A 198 8.90 -9.09 37.71
N VAL A 199 8.09 -8.27 37.04
CA VAL A 199 6.89 -8.78 36.36
C VAL A 199 7.28 -9.74 35.25
N ILE A 200 8.20 -9.36 34.36
CA ILE A 200 8.66 -10.18 33.23
C ILE A 200 9.24 -11.50 33.73
N ALA A 201 10.13 -11.47 34.72
CA ALA A 201 10.77 -12.65 35.32
C ALA A 201 9.78 -13.57 36.05
N GLY A 202 8.61 -13.06 36.41
CA GLY A 202 7.54 -13.85 37.04
C GLY A 202 6.69 -14.68 36.06
N LEU A 203 6.75 -14.38 34.75
CA LEU A 203 5.83 -14.94 33.74
C LEU A 203 6.07 -16.40 33.39
N PRO A 204 7.31 -16.97 33.39
CA PRO A 204 7.55 -18.35 32.94
C PRO A 204 6.70 -19.38 33.64
N LYS A 205 6.32 -19.17 34.89
CA LYS A 205 5.49 -20.08 35.68
C LYS A 205 4.12 -20.35 35.04
N ALA A 206 3.45 -19.33 34.50
CA ALA A 206 2.15 -19.45 33.84
C ALA A 206 1.88 -18.21 32.95
N PRO A 207 2.51 -18.11 31.77
CA PRO A 207 2.55 -16.88 30.96
C PRO A 207 1.16 -16.38 30.52
N SER A 208 0.22 -17.31 30.26
CA SER A 208 -1.13 -16.96 29.80
C SER A 208 -2.01 -16.40 30.93
N THR A 209 -1.74 -16.75 32.18
CA THR A 209 -2.61 -16.37 33.31
C THR A 209 -2.00 -15.33 34.26
N LEU A 210 -0.66 -15.25 34.33
CA LEU A 210 0.06 -14.34 35.22
C LEU A 210 0.50 -13.04 34.55
N ASN A 211 0.28 -12.91 33.24
CA ASN A 211 0.65 -11.67 32.55
C ASN A 211 -0.26 -10.50 32.93
N PRO A 212 0.28 -9.28 32.95
CA PRO A 212 -0.41 -8.09 33.46
C PRO A 212 -1.60 -7.61 32.59
N ILE A 213 -1.66 -8.07 31.34
CA ILE A 213 -2.78 -7.75 30.43
C ILE A 213 -4.00 -8.63 30.77
N THR A 214 -3.75 -9.90 31.10
CA THR A 214 -4.82 -10.82 31.49
C THR A 214 -5.33 -10.50 32.90
N SER A 215 -4.44 -10.19 33.87
CA SER A 215 -4.82 -9.85 35.24
C SER A 215 -3.74 -9.09 35.98
N LYS A 216 -3.96 -7.78 36.19
CA LYS A 216 -3.05 -6.93 36.98
C LYS A 216 -2.86 -7.43 38.42
N ALA A 217 -3.91 -7.95 39.04
CA ALA A 217 -3.85 -8.46 40.42
C ALA A 217 -2.95 -9.70 40.53
N ARG A 218 -3.09 -10.69 39.63
CA ARG A 218 -2.23 -11.88 39.61
C ARG A 218 -0.80 -11.53 39.24
N ALA A 219 -0.60 -10.61 38.30
CA ALA A 219 0.74 -10.12 37.93
C ALA A 219 1.43 -9.44 39.12
N LYS A 220 0.72 -8.58 39.90
CA LYS A 220 1.23 -7.94 41.12
C LYS A 220 1.64 -8.97 42.16
N ALA A 221 0.78 -9.94 42.46
CA ALA A 221 1.09 -11.00 43.41
C ALA A 221 2.33 -11.81 42.99
N ARG A 222 2.46 -12.13 41.68
CA ARG A 222 3.63 -12.88 41.17
C ARG A 222 4.90 -12.04 41.17
N ARG A 223 4.83 -10.76 40.79
CA ARG A 223 5.95 -9.79 40.90
C ARG A 223 6.49 -9.75 42.33
N ASN A 224 5.61 -9.66 43.31
CA ASN A 224 6.01 -9.58 44.72
C ASN A 224 6.77 -10.83 45.17
N VAL A 225 6.40 -12.02 44.67
CA VAL A 225 7.17 -13.26 44.90
C VAL A 225 8.57 -13.17 44.28
N VAL A 226 8.70 -12.63 43.07
CA VAL A 226 10.02 -12.44 42.42
C VAL A 226 10.89 -11.50 43.25
N LEU A 227 10.36 -10.33 43.61
CA LEU A 227 11.07 -9.35 44.46
C LEU A 227 11.49 -9.91 45.78
N MET A 228 10.61 -10.68 46.47
CA MET A 228 10.94 -11.39 47.72
C MET A 228 12.13 -12.34 47.50
N ARG A 229 12.12 -13.14 46.44
CA ARG A 229 13.23 -14.06 46.14
C ARG A 229 14.53 -13.32 45.83
N MET A 230 14.48 -12.20 45.08
CA MET A 230 15.68 -11.36 44.84
C MET A 230 16.27 -10.81 46.14
N ASN A 231 15.43 -10.38 47.10
CA ASN A 231 15.85 -9.90 48.38
C ASN A 231 16.46 -11.03 49.27
N GLU A 232 15.81 -12.23 49.27
CA GLU A 232 16.29 -13.40 50.00
C GLU A 232 17.67 -13.90 49.51
N VAL A 233 17.94 -13.80 48.19
CA VAL A 233 19.23 -14.20 47.60
C VAL A 233 20.26 -13.07 47.67
N GLY A 234 19.86 -11.86 48.05
CA GLY A 234 20.76 -10.69 48.22
C GLY A 234 21.04 -9.95 46.91
N TYR A 235 20.22 -10.10 45.88
CA TYR A 235 20.36 -9.33 44.63
C TYR A 235 19.81 -7.90 44.72
N ILE A 236 18.89 -7.65 45.66
CA ILE A 236 18.38 -6.32 45.99
C ILE A 236 18.39 -6.14 47.52
N ASN A 237 18.53 -4.93 47.95
CA ASN A 237 18.48 -4.59 49.37
C ASN A 237 17.01 -4.35 49.84
N SER A 238 16.83 -4.27 51.18
CA SER A 238 15.48 -4.10 51.76
C SER A 238 14.79 -2.81 51.37
N SER A 239 15.52 -1.72 51.10
CA SER A 239 14.98 -0.44 50.65
C SER A 239 14.44 -0.55 49.22
N GLU A 240 15.22 -1.14 48.30
CA GLU A 240 14.81 -1.41 46.91
C GLU A 240 13.62 -2.33 46.86
N TYR A 241 13.62 -3.36 47.72
CA TYR A 241 12.49 -4.30 47.82
C TYR A 241 11.19 -3.58 48.21
N GLN A 242 11.22 -2.75 49.28
CA GLN A 242 10.00 -2.03 49.72
C GLN A 242 9.50 -1.04 48.66
N ALA A 243 10.38 -0.27 48.05
CA ALA A 243 10.03 0.68 46.99
C ALA A 243 9.41 -0.04 45.79
N ALA A 244 9.95 -1.20 45.41
CA ALA A 244 9.40 -1.98 44.31
C ALA A 244 8.05 -2.62 44.61
N LEU A 245 7.76 -3.00 45.88
CA LEU A 245 6.45 -3.53 46.30
C LEU A 245 5.34 -2.49 46.21
N GLU A 246 5.62 -1.24 46.49
CA GLU A 246 4.67 -0.12 46.46
C GLU A 246 4.31 0.30 45.02
N SER A 247 5.21 0.04 44.07
CA SER A 247 5.02 0.43 42.70
C SER A 247 3.75 -0.20 42.06
N PRO A 248 2.96 0.56 41.28
CA PRO A 248 1.79 0.01 40.58
C PRO A 248 2.21 -0.88 39.41
N ILE A 249 1.27 -1.67 38.88
CA ILE A 249 1.46 -2.36 37.59
C ILE A 249 1.16 -1.37 36.45
N THR A 250 2.19 -0.91 35.76
CA THR A 250 2.12 0.09 34.67
C THR A 250 1.87 -0.53 33.30
N ALA A 251 2.01 -1.86 33.20
CA ALA A 251 1.91 -2.58 31.94
C ALA A 251 0.59 -2.32 31.20
N LYS A 252 0.73 -2.08 29.88
CA LYS A 252 -0.34 -2.00 28.89
C LYS A 252 0.05 -2.90 27.73
N TYR A 253 -0.91 -3.29 26.90
CA TYR A 253 -0.60 -4.06 25.70
C TYR A 253 -0.06 -3.13 24.61
N HIS A 254 1.20 -3.33 24.24
CA HIS A 254 1.83 -2.70 23.09
C HIS A 254 1.97 -3.75 22.00
N GLY A 255 0.97 -3.79 21.09
CA GLY A 255 1.09 -4.59 19.88
C GLY A 255 2.17 -4.02 18.96
N ALA A 256 2.54 -4.68 17.87
CA ALA A 256 3.21 -4.00 16.78
C ALA A 256 2.28 -2.85 16.35
N VAL A 257 2.69 -1.63 16.59
CA VAL A 257 1.95 -0.47 16.11
C VAL A 257 2.19 -0.44 14.60
N ILE A 258 1.14 -0.75 13.85
CA ILE A 258 1.17 -0.56 12.40
C ILE A 258 1.01 0.93 12.15
N ASP A 259 2.04 1.56 11.61
CA ASP A 259 2.09 3.01 11.36
C ASP A 259 1.34 3.35 10.09
N LEU A 260 1.40 2.47 9.08
CA LEU A 260 0.77 2.64 7.78
C LEU A 260 -0.04 1.40 7.39
N TYR A 261 -1.35 1.54 7.26
CA TYR A 261 -2.19 0.46 6.75
C TYR A 261 -2.14 0.41 5.20
N ALA A 262 -1.30 -0.45 4.64
CA ALA A 262 -1.16 -0.65 3.19
C ALA A 262 -1.12 -2.16 2.83
N PRO A 263 -2.23 -2.91 3.02
CA PRO A 263 -2.23 -4.37 2.98
C PRO A 263 -1.94 -4.96 1.59
N TYR A 264 -2.32 -4.29 0.49
CA TYR A 264 -2.02 -4.79 -0.86
C TYR A 264 -0.51 -4.81 -1.13
N ILE A 265 0.22 -3.78 -0.70
CA ILE A 265 1.68 -3.73 -0.81
C ILE A 265 2.32 -4.76 0.11
N SER A 266 1.83 -4.90 1.34
CA SER A 266 2.39 -5.88 2.28
C SER A 266 2.24 -7.31 1.78
N GLU A 267 1.12 -7.66 1.14
CA GLU A 267 0.95 -8.98 0.53
C GLU A 267 1.87 -9.17 -0.68
N MET A 268 2.02 -8.17 -1.53
CA MET A 268 2.97 -8.24 -2.65
C MET A 268 4.41 -8.46 -2.15
N ALA A 269 4.84 -7.75 -1.11
CA ALA A 269 6.17 -7.88 -0.53
C ALA A 269 6.37 -9.24 0.15
N ARG A 270 5.34 -9.74 0.86
CA ARG A 270 5.33 -11.09 1.43
C ARG A 270 5.47 -12.16 0.33
N ASP A 271 4.63 -12.07 -0.70
CA ASP A 271 4.65 -13.03 -1.81
C ASP A 271 5.99 -13.03 -2.56
N TYR A 272 6.58 -11.84 -2.74
CA TYR A 272 7.91 -11.70 -3.32
C TYR A 272 8.96 -12.50 -2.53
N LEU A 273 9.02 -12.30 -1.21
CA LEU A 273 10.02 -12.97 -0.38
C LEU A 273 9.76 -14.47 -0.28
N VAL A 274 8.49 -14.88 -0.18
CA VAL A 274 8.09 -16.30 -0.17
C VAL A 274 8.47 -17.00 -1.48
N ALA A 275 8.26 -16.34 -2.61
CA ALA A 275 8.66 -16.89 -3.91
C ALA A 275 10.18 -17.05 -4.04
N LYS A 276 10.97 -16.18 -3.41
CA LYS A 276 12.43 -16.17 -3.47
C LYS A 276 13.09 -17.15 -2.50
N LEU A 277 12.63 -17.23 -1.26
CA LEU A 277 13.26 -17.97 -0.17
C LEU A 277 12.48 -19.21 0.29
N GLY A 278 11.23 -19.36 -0.15
CA GLY A 278 10.29 -20.34 0.39
C GLY A 278 9.59 -19.82 1.66
N GLU A 279 8.46 -20.46 1.99
CA GLU A 279 7.56 -19.99 3.06
C GLU A 279 8.22 -20.01 4.46
N GLU A 280 8.94 -21.07 4.78
CA GLU A 280 9.55 -21.26 6.10
C GLU A 280 10.62 -20.17 6.36
N GLU A 281 11.58 -20.00 5.46
CA GLU A 281 12.67 -19.02 5.60
C GLU A 281 12.13 -17.59 5.59
N ALA A 282 11.19 -17.28 4.71
CA ALA A 282 10.58 -15.94 4.63
C ALA A 282 9.93 -15.50 5.94
N TYR A 283 9.26 -16.42 6.67
CA TYR A 283 8.57 -16.08 7.93
C TYR A 283 9.43 -16.20 9.18
N THR A 284 10.58 -16.84 9.09
CA THR A 284 11.39 -17.17 10.28
C THR A 284 12.80 -16.63 10.23
N GLY A 285 13.27 -16.22 9.06
CA GLY A 285 14.64 -15.73 8.81
C GLY A 285 14.90 -14.31 9.33
N GLY A 286 13.86 -13.55 9.68
CA GLY A 286 14.01 -12.21 10.26
C GLY A 286 14.37 -11.15 9.22
N TYR A 287 13.59 -11.08 8.15
CA TYR A 287 13.83 -10.11 7.10
C TYR A 287 13.01 -8.84 7.31
N ASP A 288 13.62 -7.72 6.98
CA ASP A 288 13.02 -6.40 6.89
C ASP A 288 12.97 -5.98 5.43
N ILE A 289 11.77 -5.78 4.90
CA ILE A 289 11.55 -5.33 3.54
C ILE A 289 11.18 -3.85 3.56
N TYR A 290 11.98 -3.02 2.92
CA TYR A 290 11.66 -1.64 2.65
C TYR A 290 11.09 -1.53 1.25
N THR A 291 9.86 -1.00 1.16
CA THR A 291 9.18 -0.77 -0.10
C THR A 291 9.45 0.63 -0.62
N THR A 292 9.18 0.88 -1.89
CA THR A 292 9.25 2.22 -2.50
C THR A 292 8.07 3.13 -2.13
N VAL A 293 7.07 2.60 -1.42
CA VAL A 293 5.83 3.31 -1.08
C VAL A 293 6.11 4.41 -0.06
N ASP A 294 5.73 5.64 -0.37
CA ASP A 294 5.74 6.77 0.55
C ASP A 294 4.48 6.76 1.43
N SER A 295 4.65 6.91 2.74
CA SER A 295 3.54 6.79 3.69
C SER A 295 2.47 7.88 3.51
N LYS A 296 2.88 9.12 3.23
CA LYS A 296 1.97 10.25 3.02
C LYS A 296 1.18 10.07 1.72
N LEU A 297 1.87 9.77 0.62
CA LEU A 297 1.22 9.52 -0.67
C LEU A 297 0.24 8.35 -0.59
N GLN A 298 0.57 7.29 0.14
CA GLN A 298 -0.29 6.13 0.33
C GLN A 298 -1.58 6.50 1.10
N LEU A 299 -1.48 7.32 2.15
CA LEU A 299 -2.64 7.79 2.91
C LEU A 299 -3.53 8.73 2.06
N ASP A 300 -2.92 9.64 1.30
CA ASP A 300 -3.61 10.55 0.39
C ASP A 300 -4.34 9.77 -0.71
N ALA A 301 -3.72 8.72 -1.27
CA ALA A 301 -4.32 7.85 -2.26
C ALA A 301 -5.52 7.05 -1.72
N GLN A 302 -5.40 6.50 -0.52
CA GLN A 302 -6.50 5.78 0.12
C GLN A 302 -7.67 6.70 0.45
N LYS A 303 -7.40 7.92 0.90
CA LYS A 303 -8.40 8.96 1.16
C LYS A 303 -9.13 9.32 -0.14
N ALA A 304 -8.38 9.65 -1.19
CA ALA A 304 -8.93 10.06 -2.48
C ALA A 304 -9.77 8.94 -3.12
N LEU A 305 -9.28 7.69 -3.10
CA LEU A 305 -10.03 6.54 -3.62
C LEU A 305 -11.33 6.34 -2.83
N ARG A 306 -11.28 6.34 -1.50
CA ARG A 306 -12.48 6.16 -0.65
C ARG A 306 -13.50 7.25 -0.88
N ASN A 307 -13.10 8.50 -0.88
CA ASN A 307 -13.99 9.65 -1.11
C ASN A 307 -14.65 9.56 -2.49
N ASN A 308 -13.87 9.19 -3.50
CA ASN A 308 -14.37 9.03 -4.87
C ASN A 308 -15.42 7.92 -4.98
N VAL A 309 -15.18 6.77 -4.34
CA VAL A 309 -16.10 5.63 -4.34
C VAL A 309 -17.36 5.94 -3.53
N TYR A 310 -17.25 6.62 -2.39
CA TYR A 310 -18.40 7.12 -1.65
C TYR A 310 -19.25 8.09 -2.48
N SER A 311 -18.60 9.05 -3.15
CA SER A 311 -19.30 10.03 -3.99
C SER A 311 -20.06 9.35 -5.14
N TYR A 312 -19.48 8.32 -5.76
CA TYR A 312 -20.18 7.50 -6.76
C TYR A 312 -21.43 6.85 -6.14
N ASP A 313 -21.27 6.17 -5.01
CA ASP A 313 -22.31 5.38 -4.39
C ASP A 313 -23.49 6.25 -3.87
N GLU A 314 -23.17 7.40 -3.28
CA GLU A 314 -24.16 8.39 -2.80
C GLU A 314 -25.02 8.97 -3.93
N ARG A 315 -24.42 9.32 -5.08
CA ARG A 315 -25.19 9.87 -6.20
C ARG A 315 -26.07 8.84 -6.90
N HIS A 316 -25.79 7.54 -6.72
CA HIS A 316 -26.61 6.45 -7.24
C HIS A 316 -27.77 6.07 -6.32
N GLY A 317 -27.76 6.50 -5.07
CA GLY A 317 -28.86 6.38 -4.12
C GLY A 317 -28.60 5.42 -2.97
N TYR A 318 -29.47 5.52 -1.98
CA TYR A 318 -29.38 4.79 -0.73
C TYR A 318 -30.05 3.42 -0.83
N ARG A 319 -29.37 2.36 -0.39
CA ARG A 319 -29.86 0.98 -0.44
C ARG A 319 -30.61 0.54 0.82
N GLY A 320 -30.65 1.41 1.83
CA GLY A 320 -31.38 1.17 3.09
C GLY A 320 -30.49 0.84 4.28
N ARG A 321 -31.13 0.50 5.37
CA ARG A 321 -30.48 0.18 6.66
C ARG A 321 -29.57 -1.06 6.57
N VAL A 322 -28.63 -1.15 7.48
CA VAL A 322 -27.79 -2.34 7.66
C VAL A 322 -28.61 -3.51 8.21
N LYS A 323 -29.33 -3.25 9.32
CA LYS A 323 -30.28 -4.18 9.95
C LYS A 323 -31.25 -3.41 10.84
N GLU A 324 -32.26 -4.08 11.33
CA GLU A 324 -33.17 -3.58 12.35
C GLU A 324 -32.70 -4.03 13.73
N LEU A 325 -32.60 -3.10 14.68
CA LEU A 325 -32.18 -3.39 16.05
C LEU A 325 -33.37 -3.62 16.96
N TRP A 326 -34.47 -2.84 16.74
CA TRP A 326 -35.78 -2.98 17.40
C TRP A 326 -36.88 -2.44 16.50
N ASN A 327 -38.10 -2.88 16.72
CA ASN A 327 -39.27 -2.46 15.94
C ASN A 327 -40.26 -1.62 16.80
N THR A 328 -40.72 -2.18 17.93
CA THR A 328 -41.79 -1.54 18.74
C THR A 328 -41.28 -0.94 20.03
N THR A 329 -40.43 -1.66 20.75
CA THR A 329 -39.87 -1.24 22.04
C THR A 329 -38.40 -0.90 21.87
N ALA A 330 -38.04 0.35 22.18
CA ALA A 330 -36.65 0.79 22.12
C ALA A 330 -35.78 -0.05 23.08
N LEU A 331 -34.57 -0.37 22.64
CA LEU A 331 -33.56 -1.03 23.47
C LEU A 331 -32.93 -0.01 24.43
N GLU A 332 -32.45 -0.50 25.58
CA GLU A 332 -31.65 0.32 26.47
C GLU A 332 -30.31 0.73 25.83
N PRO A 333 -29.77 1.91 26.19
CA PRO A 333 -28.54 2.44 25.61
C PRO A 333 -27.36 1.46 25.66
N GLU A 334 -27.21 0.66 26.73
CA GLU A 334 -26.16 -0.34 26.91
C GLU A 334 -26.32 -1.48 25.90
N GLU A 335 -27.52 -1.92 25.61
CA GLU A 335 -27.80 -2.97 24.63
C GLU A 335 -27.55 -2.47 23.22
N ILE A 336 -27.93 -1.22 22.91
CA ILE A 336 -27.64 -0.58 21.62
C ILE A 336 -26.13 -0.53 21.39
N THR A 337 -25.36 -0.01 22.36
CA THR A 337 -23.92 0.10 22.24
C THR A 337 -23.24 -1.27 22.11
N ALA A 338 -23.71 -2.29 22.81
CA ALA A 338 -23.20 -3.66 22.71
C ALA A 338 -23.40 -4.23 21.29
N LYS A 339 -24.58 -4.04 20.70
CA LYS A 339 -24.88 -4.48 19.33
C LYS A 339 -24.06 -3.72 18.26
N LEU A 340 -23.86 -2.40 18.45
CA LEU A 340 -23.05 -1.57 17.54
C LEU A 340 -21.57 -1.93 17.62
N LYS A 341 -21.03 -2.23 18.81
CA LYS A 341 -19.64 -2.72 19.00
C LYS A 341 -19.36 -4.03 18.28
N GLN A 342 -20.34 -4.92 18.19
CA GLN A 342 -20.21 -6.17 17.41
C GLN A 342 -20.03 -5.91 15.90
N THR A 343 -20.66 -4.85 15.38
CA THR A 343 -20.52 -4.47 13.96
C THR A 343 -19.16 -3.83 13.69
N GLY A 344 -18.64 -3.00 14.60
CA GLY A 344 -17.37 -2.31 14.48
C GLY A 344 -17.35 -1.20 13.42
N ALA A 345 -16.29 -0.41 13.41
CA ALA A 345 -16.06 0.60 12.37
C ALA A 345 -15.48 -0.07 11.10
N PHE A 346 -15.82 0.48 9.94
CA PHE A 346 -15.39 -0.06 8.65
C PHE A 346 -15.02 1.05 7.66
N GLN A 347 -13.76 1.15 7.28
CA GLN A 347 -13.23 2.08 6.25
C GLN A 347 -13.65 3.56 6.46
N GLY A 348 -13.66 4.03 7.70
CA GLY A 348 -14.06 5.40 8.06
C GLY A 348 -15.56 5.58 8.26
N MET A 349 -16.35 4.52 8.14
CA MET A 349 -17.76 4.48 8.55
C MET A 349 -17.89 3.91 9.96
N PHE A 350 -18.86 4.39 10.69
CA PHE A 350 -19.20 3.95 12.05
C PHE A 350 -20.65 3.46 12.10
N PRO A 351 -20.93 2.35 12.77
CA PRO A 351 -22.30 1.90 12.95
C PRO A 351 -23.02 2.83 13.94
N ALA A 352 -24.27 3.18 13.63
CA ALA A 352 -25.10 4.00 14.49
C ALA A 352 -26.54 3.48 14.49
N ALA A 353 -27.25 3.65 15.61
CA ALA A 353 -28.65 3.33 15.76
C ALA A 353 -29.50 4.61 15.66
N VAL A 354 -30.54 4.61 14.85
CA VAL A 354 -31.48 5.72 14.75
C VAL A 354 -32.36 5.72 15.98
N LEU A 355 -32.29 6.79 16.79
CA LEU A 355 -33.09 6.98 18.00
C LEU A 355 -34.41 7.70 17.69
N ALA A 356 -34.31 8.83 16.97
CA ALA A 356 -35.43 9.67 16.62
C ALA A 356 -35.23 10.28 15.23
N VAL A 357 -36.33 10.56 14.55
CA VAL A 357 -36.37 11.22 13.25
C VAL A 357 -37.26 12.42 13.33
N ASN A 358 -36.72 13.60 13.10
CA ASN A 358 -37.44 14.87 13.03
C ASN A 358 -37.77 15.23 11.58
N GLU A 359 -38.23 16.44 11.31
CA GLU A 359 -38.62 16.85 9.96
C GLU A 359 -37.43 16.77 8.96
N GLN A 360 -36.29 17.37 9.33
CA GLN A 360 -35.08 17.41 8.48
C GLN A 360 -33.80 17.01 9.22
N THR A 361 -33.91 16.33 10.37
CA THR A 361 -32.74 15.80 11.10
C THR A 361 -33.04 14.42 11.65
N ALA A 362 -32.00 13.66 11.98
CA ALA A 362 -32.16 12.40 12.71
C ALA A 362 -31.14 12.34 13.85
N SER A 363 -31.60 11.96 15.03
CA SER A 363 -30.72 11.70 16.17
C SER A 363 -30.33 10.23 16.16
N VAL A 364 -29.01 9.95 16.23
CA VAL A 364 -28.46 8.61 16.19
C VAL A 364 -27.48 8.40 17.34
N MET A 365 -27.36 7.16 17.83
CA MET A 365 -26.40 6.77 18.85
C MET A 365 -25.27 5.97 18.21
N ASN A 366 -24.03 6.33 18.49
CA ASN A 366 -22.85 5.58 18.03
C ASN A 366 -22.47 4.45 19.01
N ALA A 367 -21.46 3.65 18.67
CA ALA A 367 -20.97 2.53 19.49
C ALA A 367 -20.31 2.95 20.83
N LYS A 368 -20.08 4.25 21.07
CA LYS A 368 -19.59 4.80 22.34
C LYS A 368 -20.73 5.23 23.28
N GLY A 369 -21.98 5.22 22.79
CA GLY A 369 -23.13 5.72 23.53
C GLY A 369 -23.35 7.23 23.35
N GLU A 370 -22.62 7.89 22.47
CA GLU A 370 -22.76 9.31 22.17
C GLU A 370 -23.92 9.52 21.20
N THR A 371 -24.81 10.48 21.50
CA THR A 371 -25.89 10.91 20.60
C THR A 371 -25.35 11.94 19.63
N ILE A 372 -25.56 11.70 18.34
CA ILE A 372 -25.12 12.53 17.22
C ILE A 372 -26.33 12.95 16.42
N GLU A 373 -26.38 14.21 16.01
CA GLU A 373 -27.43 14.70 15.11
C GLU A 373 -26.91 14.66 13.67
N LEU A 374 -27.69 14.05 12.78
CA LEU A 374 -27.48 14.06 11.34
C LEU A 374 -28.29 15.20 10.75
N PRO A 375 -27.65 16.27 10.25
CA PRO A 375 -28.37 17.39 9.63
C PRO A 375 -28.93 17.00 8.26
N TRP A 376 -29.86 17.79 7.73
CA TRP A 376 -30.43 17.56 6.39
C TRP A 376 -29.40 17.39 5.32
N ASP A 377 -28.37 18.23 5.33
CA ASP A 377 -27.25 18.15 4.37
C ASP A 377 -26.52 16.80 4.39
N GLY A 378 -26.51 16.13 5.55
CA GLY A 378 -25.92 14.81 5.71
C GLY A 378 -26.79 13.65 5.24
N ILE A 379 -28.11 13.86 5.04
CA ILE A 379 -29.05 12.78 4.71
C ILE A 379 -29.83 13.00 3.41
N LYS A 380 -30.00 14.24 2.92
CA LYS A 380 -30.82 14.59 1.74
C LYS A 380 -30.40 13.90 0.44
N TRP A 381 -29.17 13.43 0.34
CA TRP A 381 -28.68 12.68 -0.83
C TRP A 381 -29.35 11.32 -1.00
N ALA A 382 -29.92 10.75 0.07
CA ALA A 382 -30.33 9.36 0.20
C ALA A 382 -31.64 9.04 -0.54
N ARG A 383 -31.68 9.34 -1.84
CA ARG A 383 -32.75 8.86 -2.74
C ARG A 383 -32.71 7.34 -2.75
N LYS A 384 -33.87 6.68 -2.79
CA LYS A 384 -33.92 5.22 -2.86
C LYS A 384 -33.19 4.72 -4.12
N PHE A 385 -32.20 3.85 -3.95
CA PHE A 385 -31.57 3.11 -5.04
C PHE A 385 -32.58 2.17 -5.68
N ILE A 386 -32.63 2.12 -7.02
CA ILE A 386 -33.46 1.19 -7.79
C ILE A 386 -32.54 0.35 -8.69
N THR A 387 -31.74 0.99 -9.53
CA THR A 387 -30.69 0.39 -10.37
C THR A 387 -29.57 1.40 -10.58
N ASN A 388 -28.45 1.00 -11.14
CA ASN A 388 -27.35 1.91 -11.51
C ASN A 388 -27.79 3.03 -12.49
N LYS A 389 -28.93 2.87 -13.18
CA LYS A 389 -29.48 3.86 -14.13
C LYS A 389 -30.69 4.62 -13.56
N ARG A 390 -31.23 4.22 -12.41
CA ARG A 390 -32.50 4.74 -11.91
C ARG A 390 -32.53 4.87 -10.40
N GLN A 391 -32.87 6.05 -9.90
CA GLN A 391 -33.06 6.38 -8.49
C GLN A 391 -34.51 6.78 -8.22
N GLY A 392 -34.94 6.67 -6.97
CA GLY A 392 -36.25 7.13 -6.49
C GLY A 392 -36.38 8.65 -6.52
N LYS A 393 -37.53 9.15 -6.05
CA LYS A 393 -37.75 10.59 -5.87
C LYS A 393 -36.79 11.14 -4.81
N ALA A 394 -36.51 12.45 -4.90
CA ALA A 394 -35.77 13.14 -3.85
C ALA A 394 -36.57 13.12 -2.54
N PRO A 395 -35.96 12.75 -1.39
CA PRO A 395 -36.63 12.80 -0.12
C PRO A 395 -36.92 14.26 0.26
N LYS A 396 -37.96 14.46 0.99
CA LYS A 396 -38.35 15.77 1.50
C LYS A 396 -38.24 15.87 3.02
N LEU A 397 -38.42 14.73 3.68
CA LEU A 397 -38.35 14.59 5.12
C LEU A 397 -37.31 13.50 5.48
N ALA A 398 -36.77 13.61 6.68
CA ALA A 398 -35.86 12.58 7.20
C ALA A 398 -36.54 11.21 7.36
N ALA A 399 -37.88 11.22 7.63
CA ALA A 399 -38.70 10.02 7.70
C ALA A 399 -38.89 9.29 6.37
N ASP A 400 -38.62 9.94 5.22
CA ASP A 400 -38.60 9.29 3.92
C ASP A 400 -37.37 8.35 3.76
N ILE A 401 -36.36 8.54 4.65
CA ILE A 401 -35.05 7.89 4.54
C ILE A 401 -34.83 6.91 5.69
N LEU A 402 -35.08 7.33 6.94
CA LEU A 402 -34.69 6.63 8.16
C LEU A 402 -35.88 6.39 9.08
N LYS A 403 -35.81 5.35 9.90
CA LYS A 403 -36.78 5.03 10.94
C LYS A 403 -36.08 4.73 12.27
N PRO A 404 -36.68 5.09 13.41
CA PRO A 404 -36.17 4.66 14.70
C PRO A 404 -35.99 3.14 14.76
N GLY A 405 -34.95 2.69 15.42
CA GLY A 405 -34.62 1.28 15.53
C GLY A 405 -33.76 0.73 14.39
N GLU A 406 -33.47 1.51 13.37
CA GLU A 406 -32.57 1.08 12.27
C GLU A 406 -31.11 1.25 12.66
N GLN A 407 -30.28 0.26 12.35
CA GLN A 407 -28.82 0.41 12.31
C GLN A 407 -28.40 0.90 10.93
N ILE A 408 -27.65 1.97 10.91
CA ILE A 408 -27.14 2.62 9.71
C ILE A 408 -25.62 2.77 9.80
N TRP A 409 -24.98 3.11 8.69
CA TRP A 409 -23.62 3.60 8.65
C TRP A 409 -23.60 5.13 8.65
N ILE A 410 -22.74 5.73 9.45
CA ILE A 410 -22.46 7.17 9.43
C ILE A 410 -20.96 7.40 9.21
N ARG A 411 -20.60 8.53 8.60
CA ARG A 411 -19.22 9.00 8.47
C ARG A 411 -19.13 10.50 8.72
N ASN A 412 -17.98 10.98 9.18
CA ASN A 412 -17.71 12.41 9.29
C ASN A 412 -17.04 12.87 7.98
N ASN A 413 -17.55 13.94 7.35
CA ASN A 413 -16.98 14.51 6.14
C ASN A 413 -16.06 15.72 6.41
N GLY A 414 -15.81 16.05 7.67
CA GLY A 414 -15.07 17.22 8.14
C GLY A 414 -15.97 18.33 8.69
N ASP A 415 -17.11 18.59 8.05
CA ASP A 415 -18.04 19.64 8.45
C ASP A 415 -19.17 19.13 9.36
N PHE A 416 -19.71 17.94 9.04
CA PHE A 416 -20.78 17.29 9.80
C PHE A 416 -20.78 15.77 9.63
N TRP A 417 -21.56 15.10 10.48
CA TRP A 417 -21.85 13.68 10.33
C TRP A 417 -22.91 13.45 9.26
N GLN A 418 -22.69 12.46 8.39
CA GLN A 418 -23.61 12.12 7.32
C GLN A 418 -23.91 10.63 7.26
N LEU A 419 -25.06 10.30 6.71
CA LEU A 419 -25.45 8.94 6.37
C LEU A 419 -24.49 8.38 5.32
N SER A 420 -24.13 7.10 5.45
CA SER A 420 -23.24 6.40 4.53
C SER A 420 -23.71 4.98 4.29
N GLN A 421 -23.05 4.29 3.37
CA GLN A 421 -23.27 2.87 3.08
C GLN A 421 -22.02 2.26 2.47
N VAL A 422 -21.89 0.92 2.56
CA VAL A 422 -20.76 0.20 1.95
C VAL A 422 -20.88 0.28 0.43
N PRO A 423 -19.92 0.83 -0.29
CA PRO A 423 -19.98 0.96 -1.74
C PRO A 423 -20.01 -0.39 -2.46
N LEU A 424 -20.70 -0.45 -3.60
CA LEU A 424 -20.73 -1.62 -4.48
C LEU A 424 -19.69 -1.57 -5.59
N VAL A 425 -19.31 -0.36 -6.01
CA VAL A 425 -18.36 -0.15 -7.09
C VAL A 425 -16.94 -0.43 -6.60
N ALA A 426 -16.12 -1.00 -7.47
CA ALA A 426 -14.70 -1.20 -7.25
C ALA A 426 -13.87 -0.05 -7.84
N SER A 427 -12.68 0.15 -7.32
CA SER A 427 -11.74 1.16 -7.80
C SER A 427 -10.31 0.72 -7.53
N ALA A 428 -9.36 1.25 -8.27
CA ALA A 428 -7.94 1.11 -8.06
C ALA A 428 -7.24 2.45 -8.31
N LEU A 429 -6.17 2.71 -7.55
CA LEU A 429 -5.29 3.85 -7.73
C LEU A 429 -3.85 3.39 -7.60
N VAL A 430 -3.01 3.77 -8.55
CA VAL A 430 -1.58 3.51 -8.53
C VAL A 430 -0.84 4.74 -9.03
N SER A 431 0.29 5.00 -8.39
CA SER A 431 1.17 6.08 -8.77
C SER A 431 2.63 5.62 -8.73
N LEU A 432 3.41 6.03 -9.71
CA LEU A 432 4.83 5.74 -9.80
C LEU A 432 5.64 6.99 -10.14
N GLU A 433 6.92 6.94 -9.83
CA GLU A 433 7.89 7.96 -10.22
C GLU A 433 8.34 7.73 -11.65
N PRO A 434 8.18 8.72 -12.56
CA PRO A 434 8.53 8.53 -13.97
C PRO A 434 10.02 8.33 -14.24
N HIS A 435 10.89 8.77 -13.32
CA HIS A 435 12.33 8.70 -13.49
C HIS A 435 12.89 7.28 -13.39
N ASP A 436 12.42 6.51 -12.40
CA ASP A 436 12.97 5.20 -12.06
C ASP A 436 11.95 4.06 -12.01
N GLY A 437 10.66 4.37 -12.11
CA GLY A 437 9.59 3.38 -12.03
C GLY A 437 9.17 2.98 -10.61
N ALA A 438 9.69 3.62 -9.55
CA ALA A 438 9.31 3.34 -8.18
C ALA A 438 7.80 3.52 -7.94
N ILE A 439 7.12 2.49 -7.47
CA ILE A 439 5.70 2.57 -7.10
C ILE A 439 5.59 3.34 -5.79
N ARG A 440 5.17 4.61 -5.86
CA ARG A 440 5.06 5.50 -4.69
C ARG A 440 3.79 5.28 -3.87
N THR A 441 2.72 4.78 -4.50
CA THR A 441 1.48 4.37 -3.82
C THR A 441 0.71 3.34 -4.63
N LEU A 442 0.02 2.44 -3.93
CA LEU A 442 -0.81 1.41 -4.55
C LEU A 442 -2.03 1.10 -3.67
N VAL A 443 -3.23 1.29 -4.24
CA VAL A 443 -4.50 0.99 -3.59
C VAL A 443 -5.31 0.07 -4.51
N GLY A 444 -5.30 -1.24 -4.23
CA GLY A 444 -5.93 -2.26 -5.06
C GLY A 444 -7.46 -2.39 -4.91
N GLY A 445 -8.08 -1.59 -4.04
CA GLY A 445 -9.53 -1.62 -3.81
C GLY A 445 -9.97 -0.80 -2.61
N PHE A 446 -11.29 -0.71 -2.42
CA PHE A 446 -11.89 0.02 -1.30
C PHE A 446 -11.50 -0.56 0.07
N SER A 447 -11.48 -1.88 0.21
CA SER A 447 -11.13 -2.58 1.44
C SER A 447 -10.48 -3.92 1.13
N PHE A 448 -9.28 -4.14 1.64
CA PHE A 448 -8.59 -5.43 1.57
C PHE A 448 -9.33 -6.53 2.37
N TYR A 449 -10.00 -6.17 3.46
CA TYR A 449 -10.77 -7.11 4.26
C TYR A 449 -11.93 -7.75 3.48
N THR A 450 -12.57 -6.97 2.59
CA THR A 450 -13.68 -7.47 1.77
C THR A 450 -13.22 -8.10 0.46
N SER A 451 -12.08 -7.69 -0.08
CA SER A 451 -11.52 -8.24 -1.32
C SER A 451 -10.00 -8.10 -1.32
N GLN A 452 -9.32 -9.24 -1.28
CA GLN A 452 -7.86 -9.31 -1.41
C GLN A 452 -7.39 -9.20 -2.87
N TYR A 453 -8.31 -9.22 -3.82
CA TYR A 453 -8.03 -9.08 -5.25
C TYR A 453 -7.42 -7.70 -5.53
N ASN A 454 -6.11 -7.70 -5.88
CA ASN A 454 -5.36 -6.49 -6.18
C ASN A 454 -5.65 -6.02 -7.60
N ARG A 455 -6.59 -5.09 -7.75
CA ARG A 455 -7.01 -4.62 -9.07
C ARG A 455 -5.93 -3.85 -9.82
N VAL A 456 -4.93 -3.34 -9.12
CA VAL A 456 -3.80 -2.64 -9.77
C VAL A 456 -2.98 -3.59 -10.63
N THR A 457 -2.74 -4.82 -10.17
CA THR A 457 -1.85 -5.79 -10.81
C THR A 457 -2.59 -6.94 -11.49
N GLN A 458 -3.84 -7.22 -11.10
CA GLN A 458 -4.57 -8.42 -11.53
C GLN A 458 -5.78 -8.14 -12.42
N ALA A 459 -6.40 -6.95 -12.33
CA ALA A 459 -7.61 -6.65 -13.08
C ALA A 459 -7.28 -6.13 -14.49
N LYS A 460 -7.44 -6.97 -15.51
CA LYS A 460 -7.40 -6.55 -16.92
C LYS A 460 -8.74 -5.93 -17.31
N ARG A 461 -8.75 -4.64 -17.61
CA ARG A 461 -9.96 -3.84 -17.90
C ARG A 461 -9.77 -3.06 -19.20
N GLN A 462 -10.86 -2.89 -19.96
CA GLN A 462 -10.80 -2.15 -21.22
C GLN A 462 -10.36 -0.70 -21.02
N LEU A 463 -9.39 -0.25 -21.83
CA LEU A 463 -8.81 1.10 -21.76
C LEU A 463 -9.76 2.22 -22.15
N GLY A 464 -10.66 1.95 -23.10
CA GLY A 464 -11.45 3.00 -23.71
C GLY A 464 -10.55 4.12 -24.27
N SER A 465 -11.00 5.36 -24.13
CA SER A 465 -10.25 6.52 -24.69
C SER A 465 -8.87 6.79 -24.05
N ASN A 466 -8.46 6.04 -23.03
CA ASN A 466 -7.09 6.13 -22.50
C ASN A 466 -6.02 5.63 -23.48
N ILE A 467 -6.41 4.85 -24.50
CA ILE A 467 -5.54 4.38 -25.59
C ILE A 467 -5.08 5.51 -26.52
N LYS A 468 -5.86 6.59 -26.61
CA LYS A 468 -5.70 7.60 -27.68
C LYS A 468 -4.33 8.29 -27.71
N PRO A 469 -3.69 8.66 -26.60
CA PRO A 469 -2.34 9.23 -26.65
C PRO A 469 -1.35 8.37 -27.45
N PHE A 470 -1.40 7.06 -27.27
CA PHE A 470 -0.53 6.11 -27.98
C PHE A 470 -0.86 5.99 -29.46
N ILE A 471 -2.17 6.06 -29.83
CA ILE A 471 -2.60 6.09 -31.22
C ILE A 471 -2.09 7.36 -31.93
N TYR A 472 -2.15 8.49 -31.22
CA TYR A 472 -1.68 9.77 -31.78
C TYR A 472 -0.15 9.82 -31.81
N SER A 473 0.56 9.17 -30.86
CA SER A 473 2.01 8.98 -30.95
C SER A 473 2.39 8.25 -32.23
N ALA A 474 1.74 7.11 -32.52
CA ALA A 474 1.98 6.35 -33.75
C ALA A 474 1.71 7.18 -35.02
N ALA A 475 0.69 8.06 -35.00
CA ALA A 475 0.40 8.93 -36.15
C ALA A 475 1.44 10.07 -36.31
N MET A 476 1.99 10.59 -35.21
CA MET A 476 3.05 11.59 -35.21
C MET A 476 4.37 11.01 -35.76
N GLU A 477 4.71 9.78 -35.39
CA GLU A 477 5.86 9.07 -35.97
C GLU A 477 5.78 8.88 -37.49
N LYS A 478 4.57 9.02 -38.07
CA LYS A 478 4.30 8.99 -39.51
C LYS A 478 4.14 10.37 -40.15
N GLY A 479 4.35 11.46 -39.37
CA GLY A 479 4.37 12.82 -39.88
C GLY A 479 3.16 13.69 -39.53
N TYR A 480 2.21 13.20 -38.72
CA TYR A 480 1.18 14.10 -38.17
C TYR A 480 1.78 15.06 -37.17
N THR A 481 1.24 16.29 -37.14
CA THR A 481 1.62 17.37 -36.21
C THR A 481 0.41 17.76 -35.35
N LEU A 482 0.61 18.58 -34.34
CA LEU A 482 -0.47 19.15 -33.52
C LEU A 482 -1.43 20.03 -34.32
N ALA A 483 -0.96 20.58 -35.44
CA ALA A 483 -1.71 21.43 -36.37
C ALA A 483 -2.46 20.63 -37.44
N THR A 484 -2.10 19.37 -37.68
CA THR A 484 -2.72 18.52 -38.73
C THR A 484 -4.23 18.48 -38.58
N LEU A 485 -4.94 18.79 -39.65
CA LEU A 485 -6.39 18.69 -39.72
C LEU A 485 -6.82 17.26 -40.02
N ILE A 486 -7.66 16.69 -39.15
CA ILE A 486 -8.28 15.40 -39.32
C ILE A 486 -9.79 15.60 -39.44
N ASN A 487 -10.42 14.97 -40.42
CA ASN A 487 -11.85 15.13 -40.64
C ASN A 487 -12.66 14.52 -39.47
N ASN A 488 -13.46 15.34 -38.79
CA ASN A 488 -14.39 14.95 -37.75
C ASN A 488 -15.81 14.74 -38.33
N ALA A 489 -15.94 13.93 -39.40
CA ALA A 489 -17.19 13.52 -39.99
C ALA A 489 -17.50 12.05 -39.69
N PRO A 490 -18.78 11.58 -39.82
CA PRO A 490 -19.11 10.17 -39.65
C PRO A 490 -18.31 9.24 -40.55
N ILE A 491 -18.02 8.02 -40.06
CA ILE A 491 -17.36 6.97 -40.84
C ILE A 491 -18.43 6.00 -41.29
N ASN A 492 -18.69 5.97 -42.62
CA ASN A 492 -19.75 5.15 -43.24
C ASN A 492 -19.20 3.97 -44.05
N GLU A 493 -17.91 3.75 -44.09
CA GLU A 493 -17.30 2.67 -44.87
C GLU A 493 -17.57 1.30 -44.22
N PRO A 494 -17.99 0.31 -45.02
CA PRO A 494 -18.17 -1.04 -44.55
C PRO A 494 -16.81 -1.65 -44.22
N ASP A 495 -16.65 -2.22 -42.99
CA ASP A 495 -15.51 -3.04 -42.65
C ASP A 495 -15.66 -4.40 -43.30
N THR A 496 -14.96 -4.62 -44.43
CA THR A 496 -14.99 -5.88 -45.17
C THR A 496 -14.38 -7.06 -44.40
N ARG A 497 -13.63 -6.83 -43.36
CA ARG A 497 -12.96 -7.87 -42.52
C ARG A 497 -13.85 -8.40 -41.40
N GLN A 498 -14.81 -7.62 -40.91
CA GLN A 498 -15.70 -8.03 -39.81
C GLN A 498 -17.08 -8.49 -40.27
N GLY A 499 -17.40 -8.44 -41.57
CA GLY A 499 -18.67 -8.89 -42.12
C GLY A 499 -19.88 -8.05 -41.70
N THR A 500 -19.75 -7.09 -40.85
CA THR A 500 -20.77 -6.12 -40.40
C THR A 500 -20.20 -4.71 -40.53
N ALA A 501 -21.01 -3.76 -40.95
CA ALA A 501 -20.60 -2.36 -41.05
C ALA A 501 -20.32 -1.79 -39.65
N TRP A 502 -19.02 -1.72 -39.27
CA TRP A 502 -18.61 -1.02 -38.03
C TRP A 502 -18.69 0.48 -38.24
N ARG A 503 -19.55 1.13 -37.46
CA ARG A 503 -19.80 2.58 -37.54
C ARG A 503 -19.46 3.26 -36.21
N PRO A 504 -18.19 3.62 -35.99
CA PRO A 504 -17.80 4.35 -34.78
C PRO A 504 -18.44 5.74 -34.75
N LYS A 505 -19.02 6.08 -33.59
CA LYS A 505 -19.65 7.38 -33.37
C LYS A 505 -18.88 8.19 -32.33
N ASN A 506 -18.97 9.51 -32.44
CA ASN A 506 -18.53 10.39 -31.35
C ASN A 506 -19.43 10.28 -30.12
N SER A 507 -18.94 10.69 -28.97
CA SER A 507 -19.71 10.75 -27.73
C SER A 507 -19.48 12.12 -27.07
N PRO A 508 -20.43 13.05 -27.14
CA PRO A 508 -21.74 12.98 -27.84
C PRO A 508 -21.62 12.85 -29.35
N ASP A 509 -22.70 12.41 -30.00
CA ASP A 509 -22.79 12.19 -31.46
C ASP A 509 -22.88 13.55 -32.21
N VAL A 510 -21.75 14.29 -32.16
CA VAL A 510 -21.58 15.63 -32.76
C VAL A 510 -20.34 15.63 -33.63
N TYR A 511 -20.44 16.23 -34.80
CA TYR A 511 -19.38 16.29 -35.81
C TYR A 511 -19.12 17.75 -36.21
N GLY A 512 -17.84 18.06 -36.50
CA GLY A 512 -17.40 19.43 -36.72
C GLY A 512 -16.59 19.65 -38.01
N GLY A 513 -16.44 18.64 -38.89
CA GLY A 513 -15.56 18.71 -40.05
C GLY A 513 -14.07 18.68 -39.71
N PRO A 514 -13.19 19.22 -40.56
CA PRO A 514 -11.73 19.25 -40.32
C PRO A 514 -11.41 19.91 -38.99
N THR A 515 -10.70 19.20 -38.14
CA THR A 515 -10.36 19.60 -36.75
C THR A 515 -8.91 19.29 -36.47
N ARG A 516 -8.19 20.20 -35.83
CA ARG A 516 -6.77 20.01 -35.48
C ARG A 516 -6.58 18.82 -34.54
N LEU A 517 -5.51 18.06 -34.74
CA LEU A 517 -5.14 16.90 -33.95
C LEU A 517 -5.14 17.22 -32.44
N ARG A 518 -4.56 18.35 -32.01
CA ARG A 518 -4.59 18.82 -30.61
C ARG A 518 -6.00 18.85 -30.03
N VAL A 519 -6.95 19.41 -30.77
CA VAL A 519 -8.36 19.50 -30.33
C VAL A 519 -9.00 18.11 -30.29
N GLY A 520 -8.73 17.29 -31.31
CA GLY A 520 -9.22 15.91 -31.40
C GLY A 520 -8.84 15.05 -30.21
N LEU A 521 -7.57 15.14 -29.75
CA LEU A 521 -7.12 14.44 -28.55
C LEU A 521 -7.72 15.07 -27.28
N ALA A 522 -7.73 16.38 -27.17
CA ALA A 522 -8.21 17.11 -26.00
C ALA A 522 -9.70 16.89 -25.74
N GLN A 523 -10.51 16.84 -26.76
CA GLN A 523 -11.94 16.56 -26.69
C GLN A 523 -12.28 15.08 -26.84
N SER A 524 -11.25 14.23 -27.04
CA SER A 524 -11.37 12.79 -27.13
C SER A 524 -12.30 12.31 -28.27
N ILE A 525 -12.21 12.93 -29.45
CA ILE A 525 -13.07 12.67 -30.60
C ILE A 525 -12.78 11.27 -31.16
N ASN A 526 -13.82 10.41 -31.28
CA ASN A 526 -13.66 9.00 -31.65
C ASN A 526 -13.28 8.80 -33.13
N VAL A 527 -14.02 9.45 -34.04
CA VAL A 527 -13.77 9.26 -35.47
C VAL A 527 -12.39 9.79 -35.91
N MET A 528 -11.87 10.80 -35.22
CA MET A 528 -10.52 11.30 -35.46
C MET A 528 -9.46 10.29 -35.02
N SER A 529 -9.67 9.61 -33.88
CA SER A 529 -8.73 8.57 -33.43
C SER A 529 -8.69 7.37 -34.39
N VAL A 530 -9.85 6.99 -34.95
CA VAL A 530 -9.92 5.94 -35.98
C VAL A 530 -9.15 6.36 -37.24
N ARG A 531 -9.32 7.60 -37.70
CA ARG A 531 -8.59 8.11 -38.87
C ARG A 531 -7.09 8.25 -38.60
N ALA A 532 -6.69 8.68 -37.40
CA ALA A 532 -5.28 8.75 -37.01
C ALA A 532 -4.64 7.34 -37.03
N MET A 533 -5.34 6.32 -36.48
CA MET A 533 -4.89 4.93 -36.52
C MET A 533 -4.82 4.40 -37.97
N ARG A 534 -5.82 4.69 -38.81
CA ARG A 534 -5.79 4.31 -40.22
C ARG A 534 -4.61 4.93 -40.97
N TYR A 535 -4.29 6.19 -40.69
CA TYR A 535 -3.12 6.88 -41.22
C TYR A 535 -1.81 6.21 -40.79
N ALA A 536 -1.66 5.93 -39.51
CA ALA A 536 -0.50 5.24 -38.98
C ALA A 536 -0.38 3.79 -39.51
N GLY A 537 -1.50 3.14 -39.75
CA GLY A 537 -1.62 1.73 -40.06
C GLY A 537 -1.82 0.87 -38.80
N LEU A 538 -2.64 -0.17 -38.92
CA LEU A 538 -2.98 -1.04 -37.78
C LEU A 538 -1.76 -1.75 -37.19
N ASP A 539 -0.89 -2.32 -38.02
CA ASP A 539 0.29 -3.05 -37.58
C ASP A 539 1.33 -2.10 -36.92
N ALA A 540 1.52 -0.90 -37.47
CA ALA A 540 2.39 0.12 -36.87
C ALA A 540 1.84 0.59 -35.53
N THR A 541 0.52 0.78 -35.42
CA THR A 541 -0.13 1.14 -34.15
C THR A 541 0.04 0.02 -33.09
N ILE A 542 -0.11 -1.25 -33.46
CA ILE A 542 0.13 -2.37 -32.55
C ILE A 542 1.60 -2.42 -32.12
N ALA A 543 2.53 -2.24 -33.07
CA ALA A 543 3.96 -2.19 -32.76
C ALA A 543 4.30 -1.05 -31.78
N GLU A 544 3.68 0.11 -31.97
CA GLU A 544 3.83 1.25 -31.05
C GLU A 544 3.32 0.90 -29.66
N LEU A 545 2.12 0.32 -29.52
CA LEU A 545 1.58 -0.10 -28.23
C LEU A 545 2.47 -1.11 -27.52
N VAL A 546 3.08 -2.04 -28.27
CA VAL A 546 4.04 -3.02 -27.70
C VAL A 546 5.28 -2.31 -27.14
N LYS A 547 5.80 -1.28 -27.82
CA LYS A 547 6.90 -0.46 -27.26
C LYS A 547 6.54 0.16 -25.91
N PHE A 548 5.29 0.58 -25.70
CA PHE A 548 4.80 1.12 -24.43
C PHE A 548 4.56 0.06 -23.35
N GLY A 549 4.94 -1.20 -23.57
CA GLY A 549 4.86 -2.29 -22.60
C GLY A 549 3.53 -3.04 -22.57
N PHE A 550 2.64 -2.84 -23.56
CA PHE A 550 1.41 -3.62 -23.66
C PHE A 550 1.70 -5.01 -24.28
N ASP A 551 1.15 -6.05 -23.65
CA ASP A 551 1.29 -7.42 -24.14
C ASP A 551 0.59 -7.56 -25.50
N PRO A 552 1.28 -8.04 -26.56
CA PRO A 552 0.66 -8.31 -27.86
C PRO A 552 -0.56 -9.23 -27.79
N ALA A 553 -0.63 -10.15 -26.81
CA ALA A 553 -1.75 -11.05 -26.59
C ALA A 553 -3.05 -10.33 -26.17
N ASP A 554 -2.92 -9.16 -25.55
CA ASP A 554 -4.04 -8.33 -25.12
C ASP A 554 -4.51 -7.32 -26.19
N LEU A 555 -3.82 -7.25 -27.35
CA LEU A 555 -4.07 -6.29 -28.40
C LEU A 555 -4.86 -6.93 -29.58
N PRO A 556 -6.16 -6.63 -29.72
CA PRO A 556 -6.95 -7.15 -30.85
C PRO A 556 -6.50 -6.56 -32.18
N ARG A 557 -6.32 -7.42 -33.19
CA ARG A 557 -5.85 -7.00 -34.53
C ARG A 557 -6.98 -6.49 -35.41
N ASN A 558 -7.67 -5.46 -34.96
CA ASN A 558 -8.75 -4.79 -35.70
C ASN A 558 -8.88 -3.31 -35.28
N GLU A 559 -9.68 -2.56 -36.04
CA GLU A 559 -9.81 -1.10 -35.84
C GLU A 559 -10.43 -0.66 -34.51
N SER A 560 -11.08 -1.57 -33.77
CA SER A 560 -11.62 -1.23 -32.45
C SER A 560 -10.54 -0.82 -31.44
N ILE A 561 -9.28 -1.19 -31.71
CA ILE A 561 -8.11 -0.78 -30.91
C ILE A 561 -8.03 0.77 -30.79
N ALA A 562 -8.41 1.51 -31.85
CA ALA A 562 -8.40 2.98 -31.83
C ALA A 562 -9.35 3.60 -30.79
N LEU A 563 -10.30 2.82 -30.27
CA LEU A 563 -11.28 3.22 -29.25
C LEU A 563 -11.08 2.52 -27.90
N GLY A 564 -9.96 1.77 -27.76
CA GLY A 564 -9.56 1.17 -26.49
C GLY A 564 -10.22 -0.16 -26.15
N SER A 565 -10.37 -1.04 -27.15
CA SER A 565 -10.79 -2.43 -26.91
C SER A 565 -9.75 -3.29 -26.15
N PRO A 566 -8.43 -3.01 -26.12
CA PRO A 566 -7.50 -3.75 -25.30
C PRO A 566 -7.88 -3.72 -23.82
N SER A 567 -7.64 -4.86 -23.13
CA SER A 567 -7.87 -5.01 -21.70
C SER A 567 -6.52 -5.18 -20.98
N VAL A 568 -6.19 -4.25 -20.11
CA VAL A 568 -4.89 -4.16 -19.44
C VAL A 568 -5.06 -3.76 -17.98
N THR A 569 -4.00 -3.94 -17.19
CA THR A 569 -4.01 -3.58 -15.76
C THR A 569 -3.74 -2.09 -15.53
N PRO A 570 -4.23 -1.50 -14.42
CA PRO A 570 -3.87 -0.13 -14.04
C PRO A 570 -2.36 0.12 -13.93
N LEU A 571 -1.58 -0.87 -13.52
CA LEU A 571 -0.12 -0.77 -13.46
C LEU A 571 0.49 -0.60 -14.86
N GLN A 572 0.07 -1.42 -15.84
CA GLN A 572 0.51 -1.25 -17.23
C GLN A 572 0.16 0.13 -17.79
N VAL A 573 -1.01 0.64 -17.46
CA VAL A 573 -1.45 1.97 -17.93
C VAL A 573 -0.60 3.09 -17.34
N VAL A 574 -0.34 3.09 -16.03
CA VAL A 574 0.47 4.15 -15.41
C VAL A 574 1.91 4.10 -15.90
N THR A 575 2.47 2.90 -16.11
CA THR A 575 3.82 2.70 -16.69
C THR A 575 3.88 3.26 -18.12
N ALA A 576 2.89 2.98 -18.95
CA ALA A 576 2.83 3.53 -20.31
C ALA A 576 2.68 5.07 -20.32
N PHE A 577 1.91 5.65 -19.38
CA PHE A 577 1.77 7.11 -19.26
C PHE A 577 3.04 7.80 -18.73
N SER A 578 3.88 7.10 -17.93
CA SER A 578 5.14 7.66 -17.42
C SER A 578 6.13 7.97 -18.54
N VAL A 579 6.05 7.27 -19.66
CA VAL A 579 6.88 7.52 -20.86
C VAL A 579 6.71 8.95 -21.38
N PHE A 580 5.50 9.49 -21.33
CA PHE A 580 5.27 10.88 -21.73
C PHE A 580 5.79 11.89 -20.71
N ALA A 581 5.87 11.51 -19.43
CA ALA A 581 6.31 12.35 -18.34
C ALA A 581 7.84 12.48 -18.27
N ASN A 582 8.57 11.48 -18.74
CA ASN A 582 10.02 11.33 -18.55
C ASN A 582 10.86 11.50 -19.84
N GLY A 583 10.27 12.01 -20.93
CA GLY A 583 11.01 12.22 -22.17
C GLY A 583 11.13 11.01 -23.09
N GLY A 584 10.26 10.02 -22.95
CA GLY A 584 10.14 8.90 -23.89
C GLY A 584 10.75 7.59 -23.44
N PHE A 585 11.15 7.44 -22.19
CA PHE A 585 11.78 6.25 -21.63
C PHE A 585 10.77 5.30 -21.00
N LEU A 586 10.88 4.00 -21.27
CA LEU A 586 10.07 2.98 -20.64
C LEU A 586 10.82 2.41 -19.42
N VAL A 587 10.46 2.87 -18.23
CA VAL A 587 10.98 2.36 -16.95
C VAL A 587 10.28 1.06 -16.53
N GLU A 588 10.98 0.23 -15.76
CA GLU A 588 10.40 -0.99 -15.17
C GLU A 588 9.80 -0.65 -13.80
N PRO A 589 8.49 -0.86 -13.56
CA PRO A 589 7.89 -0.57 -12.26
C PRO A 589 8.40 -1.54 -11.20
N TYR A 590 8.81 -1.03 -10.04
CA TYR A 590 9.26 -1.84 -8.91
C TYR A 590 8.70 -1.29 -7.59
N PHE A 591 8.68 -2.15 -6.55
CA PHE A 591 8.10 -1.80 -5.25
C PHE A 591 8.95 -2.25 -4.05
N ILE A 592 9.99 -3.05 -4.26
CA ILE A 592 10.98 -3.39 -3.24
C ILE A 592 12.18 -2.48 -3.42
N GLN A 593 12.48 -1.66 -2.41
CA GLN A 593 13.66 -0.81 -2.40
C GLN A 593 14.87 -1.61 -1.94
N ARG A 594 14.76 -2.31 -0.81
CA ARG A 594 15.80 -3.20 -0.29
C ARG A 594 15.21 -4.25 0.67
N VAL A 595 15.96 -5.31 0.87
CA VAL A 595 15.71 -6.37 1.85
C VAL A 595 16.91 -6.46 2.76
N GLU A 596 16.68 -6.36 4.07
CA GLU A 596 17.69 -6.44 5.11
C GLU A 596 17.47 -7.67 6.00
N THR A 597 18.53 -8.17 6.63
CA THR A 597 18.41 -9.10 7.75
C THR A 597 17.99 -8.34 9.03
N ALA A 598 17.58 -9.06 10.07
CA ALA A 598 17.30 -8.46 11.39
C ALA A 598 18.49 -7.72 12.02
N ASN A 599 19.71 -7.97 11.53
CA ASN A 599 20.94 -7.29 12.00
C ASN A 599 21.27 -6.04 11.17
N GLY A 600 20.48 -5.73 10.13
CA GLY A 600 20.72 -4.59 9.25
C GLY A 600 21.63 -4.88 8.06
N ASP A 601 22.01 -6.15 7.83
CA ASP A 601 22.82 -6.50 6.65
C ASP A 601 21.91 -6.48 5.41
N ILE A 602 22.32 -5.80 4.35
CA ILE A 602 21.59 -5.72 3.10
C ILE A 602 21.71 -7.07 2.36
N VAL A 603 20.61 -7.72 2.11
CA VAL A 603 20.49 -8.98 1.36
C VAL A 603 20.25 -8.70 -0.12
N GLU A 604 19.49 -7.64 -0.39
CA GLU A 604 19.12 -7.21 -1.73
C GLU A 604 18.84 -5.72 -1.73
N GLU A 605 19.27 -5.06 -2.79
CA GLU A 605 18.97 -3.65 -3.05
C GLU A 605 18.48 -3.51 -4.49
N ALA A 606 17.52 -2.63 -4.70
CA ALA A 606 16.99 -2.39 -6.03
C ALA A 606 18.02 -1.67 -6.91
N ASN A 607 18.14 -2.12 -8.14
CA ASN A 607 18.88 -1.44 -9.19
C ASN A 607 17.90 -1.11 -10.33
N PRO A 608 17.10 -0.01 -10.21
CA PRO A 608 16.07 0.33 -11.18
C PRO A 608 16.64 0.78 -12.51
N THR A 609 15.81 0.73 -13.55
CA THR A 609 16.13 1.35 -14.84
C THR A 609 15.81 2.84 -14.78
N LEU A 610 16.79 3.69 -15.11
CA LEU A 610 16.65 5.15 -15.03
C LEU A 610 16.25 5.75 -16.38
N ALA A 611 15.31 6.69 -16.35
CA ALA A 611 14.86 7.43 -17.53
C ALA A 611 15.86 8.55 -17.90
N CYS A 612 17.05 8.18 -18.35
CA CYS A 612 18.08 9.08 -18.82
C CYS A 612 18.95 8.42 -19.90
N LYS A 613 19.69 9.25 -20.61
CA LYS A 613 20.64 8.77 -21.62
C LYS A 613 21.94 8.34 -20.93
N PRO A 614 22.54 7.21 -21.36
CA PRO A 614 23.86 6.85 -20.87
C PRO A 614 24.85 7.99 -21.17
N PRO A 615 25.84 8.21 -20.29
CA PRO A 615 26.90 9.17 -20.57
C PRO A 615 27.55 8.85 -21.92
N VAL A 616 27.69 9.85 -22.74
CA VAL A 616 28.44 9.71 -24.00
C VAL A 616 29.88 9.44 -23.59
N ALA A 617 30.41 8.28 -23.95
CA ALA A 617 31.84 8.02 -23.75
C ALA A 617 32.62 9.18 -24.37
N GLU A 618 33.40 9.90 -23.56
CA GLU A 618 34.28 10.93 -24.10
C GLU A 618 35.10 10.33 -25.21
N PRO A 619 35.18 10.95 -26.42
CA PRO A 619 36.01 10.46 -27.46
C PRO A 619 37.44 10.36 -26.88
N VAL A 620 38.04 9.19 -26.96
CA VAL A 620 39.45 9.00 -26.57
C VAL A 620 40.20 10.10 -27.27
N ILE A 621 40.64 11.12 -26.52
CA ILE A 621 41.37 12.26 -27.05
C ILE A 621 42.61 11.66 -27.71
N SER A 622 42.70 11.77 -29.04
CA SER A 622 43.91 11.53 -29.76
C SER A 622 44.99 12.45 -29.17
N ASP A 623 46.21 11.97 -29.04
CA ASP A 623 47.38 12.70 -28.52
C ASP A 623 47.75 13.96 -29.36
N ASP A 624 46.75 14.67 -29.91
CA ASP A 624 46.92 15.94 -30.63
C ASP A 624 46.84 17.09 -29.60
N PRO A 625 47.94 17.81 -29.36
CA PRO A 625 48.03 18.91 -28.39
C PRO A 625 47.09 20.09 -28.67
N PHE A 626 46.57 20.22 -29.88
CA PHE A 626 45.65 21.31 -30.25
C PHE A 626 44.18 21.01 -29.90
N ALA A 627 43.77 19.75 -29.79
CA ALA A 627 42.43 19.34 -29.39
C ALA A 627 42.21 19.57 -27.88
N ALA A 628 43.24 19.35 -27.05
CA ALA A 628 43.19 19.59 -25.60
C ALA A 628 42.95 21.05 -25.22
N MET A 629 43.52 21.99 -25.97
CA MET A 629 43.43 23.43 -25.72
C MET A 629 42.04 24.03 -26.06
N ALA A 630 41.31 23.40 -27.00
CA ALA A 630 39.95 23.80 -27.34
C ALA A 630 38.91 23.39 -26.26
N HIS A 631 39.17 22.29 -25.59
CA HIS A 631 38.29 21.78 -24.50
C HIS A 631 38.43 22.57 -23.18
N GLU A 632 39.63 23.03 -22.81
CA GLU A 632 39.87 23.87 -21.64
C GLU A 632 39.19 25.25 -21.72
N LEU A 633 39.01 25.80 -22.93
CA LEU A 633 38.34 27.07 -23.12
C LEU A 633 36.82 27.03 -23.03
N GLN A 634 36.20 25.85 -23.20
CA GLN A 634 34.74 25.66 -23.03
C GLN A 634 34.33 25.31 -21.61
N ALA A 635 35.22 24.79 -20.77
CA ALA A 635 34.92 24.36 -19.41
C ALA A 635 34.93 25.46 -18.33
N SER A 636 35.29 26.72 -18.69
CA SER A 636 35.58 27.75 -17.68
C SER A 636 34.48 28.77 -17.40
N THR A 637 33.23 28.53 -17.77
CA THR A 637 32.15 29.49 -17.53
C THR A 637 30.85 28.88 -16.97
N THR A 638 30.89 28.31 -15.76
CA THR A 638 29.66 28.25 -14.92
C THR A 638 30.05 28.12 -13.43
N PRO A 639 29.60 29.02 -12.56
CA PRO A 639 29.80 28.85 -11.13
C PRO A 639 28.83 27.77 -10.59
N LEU A 640 29.38 26.78 -9.90
CA LEU A 640 28.62 25.83 -9.11
C LEU A 640 28.01 26.54 -7.91
N GLU A 641 26.74 26.88 -7.98
CA GLU A 641 25.95 27.18 -6.79
C GLU A 641 25.43 25.86 -6.18
N GLN A 642 25.56 25.76 -4.87
CA GLN A 642 25.26 24.60 -4.05
C GLN A 642 23.85 24.10 -4.26
N LEU A 643 23.72 22.87 -4.75
CA LEU A 643 22.49 22.08 -4.73
C LEU A 643 22.31 21.46 -3.35
N PRO A 644 21.06 21.30 -2.86
CA PRO A 644 20.81 20.67 -1.56
C PRO A 644 21.20 19.20 -1.61
N GLU A 645 21.63 18.68 -0.45
CA GLU A 645 22.00 17.26 -0.24
C GLU A 645 20.98 16.32 -0.88
N ILE A 646 21.45 15.45 -1.74
CA ILE A 646 20.68 14.49 -2.51
C ILE A 646 20.79 13.13 -1.82
N ASP A 647 19.61 12.57 -1.60
CA ASP A 647 19.33 11.20 -1.17
C ASP A 647 20.20 10.17 -1.95
N ASP A 648 20.63 9.08 -1.30
CA ASP A 648 21.49 7.99 -1.80
C ASP A 648 20.86 7.14 -2.94
N THR A 649 20.17 7.79 -3.88
CA THR A 649 19.61 7.11 -5.06
C THR A 649 20.58 7.20 -6.23
N LEU A 650 20.76 6.09 -6.95
CA LEU A 650 21.54 6.01 -8.20
C LEU A 650 21.15 7.15 -9.14
N GLN A 651 22.15 7.91 -9.61
CA GLN A 651 21.95 9.06 -10.48
C GLN A 651 22.33 8.71 -11.93
N CYS A 652 21.81 9.50 -12.88
CA CYS A 652 22.26 9.41 -14.25
C CYS A 652 23.76 9.65 -14.34
N GLY A 653 24.49 8.69 -14.87
CA GLY A 653 25.96 8.76 -15.01
C GLY A 653 26.76 7.90 -14.04
N ASP A 654 26.10 7.27 -13.08
CA ASP A 654 26.76 6.28 -12.22
C ASP A 654 27.20 5.06 -13.03
N GLU A 655 28.36 4.47 -12.70
CA GLU A 655 28.94 3.33 -13.44
C GLU A 655 28.02 2.11 -13.43
N ASP A 656 27.25 1.90 -12.35
CA ASP A 656 26.34 0.77 -12.17
C ASP A 656 24.89 1.08 -12.56
N ALA A 657 24.61 2.27 -13.12
CA ALA A 657 23.26 2.67 -13.51
C ALA A 657 22.74 1.83 -14.69
N ARG A 658 21.50 1.34 -14.56
CA ARG A 658 20.77 0.71 -15.66
C ARG A 658 19.94 1.77 -16.37
N TYR A 659 19.99 1.82 -17.69
CA TYR A 659 19.28 2.82 -18.47
C TYR A 659 18.00 2.22 -19.06
N ALA A 660 16.87 2.94 -18.89
CA ALA A 660 15.63 2.57 -19.52
C ALA A 660 15.71 2.81 -21.05
N PRO A 661 15.13 1.94 -21.88
CA PRO A 661 15.09 2.17 -23.32
C PRO A 661 14.24 3.41 -23.64
N GLN A 662 14.78 4.31 -24.45
CA GLN A 662 14.00 5.39 -25.02
C GLN A 662 13.19 4.85 -26.21
N ILE A 663 11.88 4.72 -26.03
CA ILE A 663 10.97 4.07 -27.00
C ILE A 663 10.31 5.04 -27.97
N ILE A 664 10.23 6.33 -27.61
CA ILE A 664 9.83 7.46 -28.46
C ILE A 664 10.80 8.62 -28.26
N SER A 665 10.87 9.52 -29.23
CA SER A 665 11.72 10.69 -29.09
C SER A 665 11.24 11.65 -28.00
N GLU A 666 12.14 12.42 -27.40
CA GLU A 666 11.80 13.47 -26.45
C GLU A 666 10.83 14.50 -27.07
N GLN A 667 10.99 14.76 -28.37
CA GLN A 667 10.15 15.67 -29.13
C GLN A 667 8.71 15.13 -29.22
N THR A 668 8.53 13.84 -29.53
CA THR A 668 7.22 13.21 -29.59
C THR A 668 6.58 13.17 -28.19
N ALA A 669 7.34 12.80 -27.16
CA ALA A 669 6.87 12.81 -25.77
C ALA A 669 6.41 14.21 -25.33
N PHE A 670 7.18 15.26 -25.67
CA PHE A 670 6.82 16.64 -25.40
C PHE A 670 5.53 17.07 -26.12
N LEU A 671 5.40 16.78 -27.43
CA LEU A 671 4.22 17.17 -28.22
C LEU A 671 2.94 16.49 -27.71
N ILE A 672 3.01 15.19 -27.36
CA ILE A 672 1.88 14.46 -26.75
C ILE A 672 1.54 15.05 -25.40
N THR A 673 2.54 15.37 -24.57
CA THR A 673 2.32 16.02 -23.26
C THR A 673 1.63 17.38 -23.43
N GLU A 674 2.03 18.20 -24.40
CA GLU A 674 1.38 19.47 -24.70
C GLU A 674 -0.09 19.29 -25.17
N ALA A 675 -0.37 18.25 -25.94
CA ALA A 675 -1.73 17.90 -26.30
C ALA A 675 -2.55 17.41 -25.07
N LEU A 676 -1.92 16.63 -24.17
CA LEU A 676 -2.54 16.15 -22.93
C LEU A 676 -2.78 17.27 -21.92
N LYS A 677 -1.95 18.32 -21.88
CA LYS A 677 -2.24 19.55 -21.13
C LYS A 677 -3.54 20.20 -21.62
N SER A 678 -3.80 20.17 -22.94
CA SER A 678 -5.03 20.72 -23.50
C SER A 678 -6.29 19.92 -23.13
N VAL A 679 -6.15 18.63 -22.74
CA VAL A 679 -7.25 17.82 -22.17
C VAL A 679 -7.73 18.43 -20.85
N ILE A 680 -6.82 19.03 -20.08
CA ILE A 680 -7.08 19.65 -18.77
C ILE A 680 -7.43 21.13 -18.92
N TRP A 681 -6.64 21.87 -19.72
CA TRP A 681 -6.73 23.33 -19.76
C TRP A 681 -7.61 23.86 -20.89
N GLY A 682 -7.95 23.02 -21.89
CA GLY A 682 -8.67 23.47 -23.08
C GLY A 682 -7.82 24.41 -23.95
N GLY A 683 -8.47 25.32 -24.62
CA GLY A 683 -7.80 26.32 -25.48
C GLY A 683 -8.77 27.33 -26.05
N GLY A 684 -8.26 28.18 -26.97
CA GLY A 684 -8.99 29.27 -27.60
C GLY A 684 -9.24 30.45 -26.65
N ASP A 685 -10.00 31.44 -27.15
CA ASP A 685 -10.37 32.63 -26.40
C ASP A 685 -11.86 32.65 -26.06
N TRP A 686 -12.17 32.53 -24.80
CA TRP A 686 -13.54 32.53 -24.28
C TRP A 686 -14.22 33.89 -24.44
N SER A 687 -13.44 35.00 -24.39
CA SER A 687 -14.00 36.36 -24.53
C SER A 687 -14.49 36.63 -25.93
N LYS A 688 -14.00 35.90 -26.94
CA LYS A 688 -14.36 35.97 -28.35
C LYS A 688 -15.29 34.82 -28.80
N GLY A 689 -15.78 34.01 -27.87
CA GLY A 689 -16.60 32.86 -28.18
C GLY A 689 -15.87 31.67 -28.84
N ALA A 690 -14.55 31.75 -28.97
CA ALA A 690 -13.70 30.75 -29.61
C ALA A 690 -13.04 29.79 -28.58
N GLY A 691 -13.36 29.93 -27.31
CA GLY A 691 -12.84 29.05 -26.24
C GLY A 691 -13.49 27.68 -26.26
N TRP A 692 -12.70 26.65 -25.88
CA TRP A 692 -13.17 25.28 -25.77
C TRP A 692 -12.54 24.58 -24.55
N ASN A 693 -13.27 23.63 -23.98
CA ASN A 693 -12.82 22.80 -22.85
C ASN A 693 -12.27 21.47 -23.35
N GLY A 694 -11.21 20.99 -22.69
CA GLY A 694 -10.86 19.58 -22.74
C GLY A 694 -11.78 18.73 -21.86
N THR A 695 -11.72 17.39 -22.02
CA THR A 695 -12.58 16.47 -21.28
C THR A 695 -12.31 16.48 -19.77
N ALA A 696 -11.13 16.89 -19.33
CA ALA A 696 -10.69 16.90 -17.94
C ALA A 696 -10.63 18.29 -17.29
N TRP A 697 -11.35 19.28 -17.81
CA TRP A 697 -11.30 20.67 -17.33
C TRP A 697 -11.50 20.86 -15.82
N ARG A 698 -12.15 19.90 -15.14
CA ARG A 698 -12.30 19.92 -13.67
C ARG A 698 -10.97 19.78 -12.95
N ALA A 699 -10.00 19.05 -13.51
CA ALA A 699 -8.66 18.91 -12.94
C ALA A 699 -7.96 20.27 -12.81
N ALA A 700 -8.09 21.14 -13.82
CA ALA A 700 -7.53 22.50 -13.78
C ALA A 700 -8.04 23.32 -12.57
N ARG A 701 -9.32 23.15 -12.20
CA ARG A 701 -9.92 23.86 -11.07
C ARG A 701 -9.56 23.31 -9.70
N VAL A 702 -9.33 22.00 -9.61
CA VAL A 702 -9.07 21.30 -8.34
C VAL A 702 -7.59 21.30 -8.02
N VAL A 703 -6.75 20.87 -8.97
CA VAL A 703 -5.29 20.73 -8.77
C VAL A 703 -4.59 22.08 -8.86
N LYS A 704 -5.05 22.95 -9.77
CA LYS A 704 -4.57 24.34 -9.96
C LYS A 704 -3.07 24.46 -10.28
N ARG A 705 -2.53 23.50 -11.05
CA ARG A 705 -1.12 23.46 -11.48
C ARG A 705 -1.02 23.38 -13.00
N ARG A 706 -0.05 24.07 -13.59
CA ARG A 706 0.19 24.10 -15.04
C ARG A 706 1.05 22.95 -15.54
N ASP A 707 1.81 22.30 -14.66
CA ASP A 707 2.71 21.19 -14.96
C ASP A 707 2.02 19.82 -14.99
N ILE A 708 0.70 19.75 -15.03
CA ILE A 708 -0.07 18.52 -15.10
C ILE A 708 -0.63 18.27 -16.50
N ALA A 709 -0.60 17.01 -16.92
CA ALA A 709 -1.17 16.51 -18.16
C ALA A 709 -1.97 15.22 -17.88
N GLY A 710 -2.93 14.87 -18.74
CA GLY A 710 -3.70 13.64 -18.49
C GLY A 710 -4.78 13.37 -19.51
N LYS A 711 -5.39 12.18 -19.40
CA LYS A 711 -6.42 11.67 -20.30
C LYS A 711 -7.51 10.96 -19.56
N THR A 712 -8.74 11.21 -19.95
CA THR A 712 -9.93 10.46 -19.49
C THR A 712 -10.14 9.22 -20.36
N GLY A 713 -10.53 8.11 -19.73
CA GLY A 713 -10.98 6.89 -20.41
C GLY A 713 -12.43 6.58 -20.03
N THR A 714 -13.22 6.15 -21.00
CA THR A 714 -14.59 5.64 -20.80
C THR A 714 -14.82 4.57 -21.84
N THR A 715 -15.27 3.41 -21.42
CA THR A 715 -15.66 2.33 -22.31
C THR A 715 -17.15 2.43 -22.71
N ASN A 716 -17.55 1.64 -23.70
CA ASN A 716 -18.94 1.53 -24.10
C ASN A 716 -19.81 1.19 -22.87
N GLU A 717 -21.01 1.80 -22.82
CA GLU A 717 -21.97 1.60 -21.73
C GLU A 717 -21.43 2.00 -20.35
N SER A 718 -20.29 2.74 -20.30
CA SER A 718 -19.65 3.18 -19.05
C SER A 718 -19.36 2.02 -18.09
N ARG A 719 -18.84 0.89 -18.59
CA ARG A 719 -18.46 -0.26 -17.74
C ARG A 719 -17.17 0.01 -16.98
N ASP A 720 -16.22 0.65 -17.66
CA ASP A 720 -14.95 1.08 -17.09
C ASP A 720 -14.75 2.57 -17.29
N THR A 721 -14.25 3.22 -16.26
CA THR A 721 -13.84 4.62 -16.31
C THR A 721 -12.43 4.77 -15.78
N TRP A 722 -11.66 5.61 -16.47
CA TRP A 722 -10.26 5.84 -16.20
C TRP A 722 -9.93 7.32 -16.13
N PHE A 723 -8.95 7.64 -15.34
CA PHE A 723 -8.19 8.87 -15.46
C PHE A 723 -6.71 8.52 -15.28
N SER A 724 -5.91 8.77 -16.31
CA SER A 724 -4.45 8.63 -16.25
C SER A 724 -3.82 9.95 -16.56
N GLY A 725 -2.87 10.36 -15.74
CA GLY A 725 -2.22 11.65 -15.90
C GLY A 725 -0.96 11.75 -15.04
N PHE A 726 -0.21 12.80 -15.24
CA PHE A 726 1.10 12.95 -14.64
C PHE A 726 1.50 14.42 -14.49
N ASN A 727 2.52 14.62 -13.66
CA ASN A 727 3.46 15.72 -13.76
C ASN A 727 4.88 15.13 -13.90
N PRO A 728 5.95 15.91 -14.06
CA PRO A 728 7.30 15.37 -14.24
C PRO A 728 7.81 14.45 -13.13
N LYS A 729 7.25 14.54 -11.92
CA LYS A 729 7.65 13.74 -10.74
C LYS A 729 6.73 12.57 -10.41
N LEU A 730 5.50 12.55 -10.90
CA LEU A 730 4.51 11.58 -10.48
C LEU A 730 3.52 11.26 -11.60
N ALA A 731 3.47 9.99 -12.02
CA ALA A 731 2.44 9.46 -12.91
C ALA A 731 1.40 8.70 -12.10
N THR A 732 0.11 8.92 -12.39
CA THR A 732 -0.99 8.34 -11.61
C THR A 732 -2.12 7.88 -12.51
N THR A 733 -2.62 6.66 -12.24
CA THR A 733 -3.81 6.10 -12.90
C THR A 733 -4.86 5.75 -11.85
N VAL A 734 -6.10 6.18 -12.11
CA VAL A 734 -7.30 5.79 -11.34
C VAL A 734 -8.28 5.07 -12.26
N TRP A 735 -8.75 3.91 -11.81
CA TRP A 735 -9.81 3.15 -12.45
C TRP A 735 -11.01 3.02 -11.50
N VAL A 736 -12.23 3.05 -12.08
CA VAL A 736 -13.49 2.76 -11.39
C VAL A 736 -14.37 1.92 -12.30
N GLY A 737 -14.91 0.82 -11.75
CA GLY A 737 -15.79 -0.11 -12.44
C GLY A 737 -16.35 -1.16 -11.48
N PHE A 738 -17.08 -2.12 -11.97
CA PHE A 738 -17.47 -3.31 -11.20
C PHE A 738 -16.55 -4.47 -11.52
N ASP A 739 -16.36 -5.38 -10.56
CA ASP A 739 -15.58 -6.61 -10.80
C ASP A 739 -16.28 -7.49 -11.85
N ASP A 740 -17.60 -7.49 -11.88
CA ASP A 740 -18.39 -8.09 -12.94
C ASP A 740 -18.37 -7.19 -14.19
N HIS A 741 -17.68 -7.66 -15.24
CA HIS A 741 -17.52 -6.96 -16.52
C HIS A 741 -18.82 -6.68 -17.27
N SER A 742 -19.92 -7.35 -16.93
CA SER A 742 -21.23 -7.14 -17.54
C SER A 742 -21.96 -5.93 -16.98
N GLN A 743 -21.57 -5.44 -15.77
CA GLN A 743 -22.23 -4.35 -15.10
C GLN A 743 -21.76 -3.00 -15.60
N GLU A 744 -22.72 -2.12 -15.84
CA GLU A 744 -22.50 -0.73 -16.20
C GLU A 744 -22.46 0.15 -14.95
N LEU A 745 -21.59 1.17 -14.94
CA LEU A 745 -21.61 2.21 -13.90
C LEU A 745 -22.90 3.04 -13.93
N GLY A 746 -23.57 3.09 -15.06
CA GLY A 746 -24.89 3.64 -15.19
C GLY A 746 -24.93 5.17 -15.34
N ARG A 747 -25.97 5.77 -14.75
CA ARG A 747 -26.21 7.21 -14.84
C ARG A 747 -27.00 7.72 -13.64
N THR A 748 -26.80 8.98 -13.28
CA THR A 748 -27.49 9.62 -12.18
C THR A 748 -28.57 10.59 -12.65
N SER A 749 -29.56 10.81 -11.79
CA SER A 749 -30.57 11.83 -12.04
C SER A 749 -29.97 13.23 -12.00
N TRP A 750 -30.50 14.13 -12.81
CA TRP A 750 -30.14 15.55 -12.75
C TRP A 750 -30.41 16.10 -11.34
N ASN A 751 -29.38 16.75 -10.78
CA ASN A 751 -29.47 17.50 -9.53
C ASN A 751 -29.93 16.68 -8.31
N ALA A 752 -29.38 15.46 -8.14
CA ALA A 752 -29.77 14.54 -7.08
C ALA A 752 -29.57 15.12 -5.66
N ASN A 753 -28.56 15.94 -5.42
CA ASN A 753 -28.22 16.49 -4.09
C ASN A 753 -28.41 18.02 -4.01
N GLY A 754 -28.87 18.70 -5.07
CA GLY A 754 -28.97 20.15 -5.09
C GLY A 754 -27.64 20.90 -5.07
N ALA A 755 -26.49 20.20 -5.11
CA ALA A 755 -25.18 20.84 -5.15
C ALA A 755 -24.86 21.38 -6.54
N LYS A 756 -24.27 22.58 -6.61
CA LYS A 756 -23.90 23.22 -7.90
C LYS A 756 -22.91 22.43 -8.73
N ASP A 757 -22.08 21.61 -8.08
CA ASP A 757 -20.98 20.84 -8.71
C ASP A 757 -21.36 19.39 -9.01
N GLN A 758 -22.62 19.05 -8.88
CA GLN A 758 -23.03 17.67 -8.95
C GLN A 758 -22.78 17.01 -10.30
N ILE A 759 -22.22 15.83 -10.22
CA ILE A 759 -22.05 14.91 -11.35
C ILE A 759 -23.43 14.30 -11.65
N SER A 760 -23.94 14.55 -12.85
CA SER A 760 -25.23 14.05 -13.33
C SER A 760 -25.09 13.39 -14.69
N LEU A 761 -26.12 12.69 -15.14
CA LEU A 761 -26.17 11.93 -16.41
C LEU A 761 -25.25 10.69 -16.38
N ALA A 762 -24.82 10.21 -17.56
CA ALA A 762 -24.01 9.00 -17.68
C ALA A 762 -22.66 9.14 -16.99
N GLU A 763 -22.23 8.07 -16.34
CA GLU A 763 -20.90 7.99 -15.75
C GLU A 763 -19.83 8.00 -16.85
N ALA A 764 -18.72 8.67 -16.59
CA ALA A 764 -17.62 8.83 -17.55
C ALA A 764 -16.31 9.10 -16.82
N GLY A 765 -15.18 8.88 -17.47
CA GLY A 765 -13.84 9.03 -16.86
C GLY A 765 -13.64 10.33 -16.10
N ALA A 766 -14.01 11.47 -16.70
CA ALA A 766 -13.92 12.79 -16.05
C ALA A 766 -14.82 12.96 -14.80
N LYS A 767 -15.86 12.16 -14.68
CA LYS A 767 -16.90 12.26 -13.62
C LYS A 767 -16.73 11.20 -12.55
N THR A 768 -16.15 10.05 -12.91
CA THR A 768 -16.13 8.87 -12.07
C THR A 768 -14.73 8.56 -11.56
N ALA A 769 -13.73 8.46 -12.43
CA ALA A 769 -12.32 8.26 -12.02
C ALA A 769 -11.60 9.59 -11.75
N GLY A 770 -11.95 10.64 -12.52
CA GLY A 770 -11.32 11.96 -12.43
C GLY A 770 -11.31 12.60 -11.04
N PRO A 771 -12.41 12.59 -10.28
CA PRO A 771 -12.40 13.20 -8.93
C PRO A 771 -11.38 12.55 -8.00
N GLY A 772 -11.22 11.22 -8.03
CA GLY A 772 -10.20 10.52 -7.24
C GLY A 772 -8.78 10.91 -7.65
N TRP A 773 -8.50 11.00 -8.96
CA TRP A 773 -7.23 11.50 -9.47
C TRP A 773 -6.97 12.96 -9.06
N ASN A 774 -7.97 13.82 -9.19
CA ASN A 774 -7.84 15.25 -8.87
C ASN A 774 -7.55 15.47 -7.38
N GLU A 775 -8.26 14.78 -6.48
CA GLU A 775 -8.05 14.87 -5.03
C GLU A 775 -6.65 14.36 -4.67
N PHE A 776 -6.26 13.20 -5.19
CA PHE A 776 -4.94 12.64 -4.92
C PHE A 776 -3.82 13.57 -5.42
N MET A 777 -3.83 14.00 -6.70
CA MET A 777 -2.76 14.86 -7.24
C MET A 777 -2.70 16.22 -6.56
N LYS A 778 -3.84 16.77 -6.14
CA LYS A 778 -3.87 18.02 -5.36
C LYS A 778 -3.14 17.85 -4.02
N ASP A 779 -3.41 16.78 -3.28
CA ASP A 779 -2.85 16.54 -1.95
C ASP A 779 -1.37 16.08 -2.07
N ALA A 780 -1.06 15.20 -3.03
CA ALA A 780 0.29 14.68 -3.31
C ALA A 780 1.28 15.78 -3.74
N LEU A 781 0.85 16.72 -4.58
CA LEU A 781 1.70 17.79 -5.08
C LEU A 781 1.65 19.08 -4.22
N SER A 782 0.93 19.03 -3.08
CA SER A 782 0.84 20.17 -2.16
C SER A 782 2.21 20.49 -1.56
N GLY A 783 2.61 21.76 -1.62
CA GLY A 783 3.90 22.22 -1.10
C GLY A 783 5.10 21.97 -2.04
N THR A 784 4.91 21.30 -3.17
CA THR A 784 5.98 21.10 -4.15
C THR A 784 5.92 22.22 -5.23
N PRO A 785 7.06 22.77 -5.68
CA PRO A 785 7.08 23.75 -6.76
C PRO A 785 6.57 23.14 -8.08
N GLU A 786 5.99 23.97 -8.95
CA GLU A 786 5.69 23.58 -10.33
C GLU A 786 6.99 23.39 -11.12
N VAL A 787 7.04 22.35 -11.94
CA VAL A 787 8.18 22.08 -12.81
C VAL A 787 7.82 22.54 -14.23
N PRO A 788 8.39 23.66 -14.72
CA PRO A 788 8.13 24.12 -16.07
C PRO A 788 8.63 23.09 -17.08
N THR A 789 7.81 22.77 -18.06
CA THR A 789 8.23 21.92 -19.18
C THR A 789 8.84 22.80 -20.25
N SER A 790 10.15 22.73 -20.45
CA SER A 790 10.85 23.41 -21.56
C SER A 790 10.80 22.54 -22.82
N PRO A 791 10.64 23.14 -24.02
CA PRO A 791 10.76 22.39 -25.26
C PRO A 791 12.16 21.76 -25.37
N PRO A 792 12.28 20.46 -25.68
CA PRO A 792 13.56 19.83 -25.91
C PRO A 792 14.22 20.36 -27.22
N GLU A 793 15.49 20.03 -27.39
CA GLU A 793 16.22 20.37 -28.63
C GLU A 793 15.49 19.79 -29.86
N GLY A 794 15.47 20.53 -30.97
CA GLY A 794 14.74 20.12 -32.16
C GLY A 794 13.23 20.42 -32.16
N ILE A 795 12.71 21.07 -31.13
CA ILE A 795 11.35 21.64 -31.14
C ILE A 795 11.41 23.12 -31.53
N VAL A 796 10.61 23.46 -32.51
CA VAL A 796 10.39 24.87 -32.98
C VAL A 796 8.94 25.28 -32.77
N SER A 797 8.68 26.59 -32.73
CA SER A 797 7.31 27.10 -32.64
C SER A 797 7.02 28.01 -33.86
N ALA A 798 5.84 27.79 -34.46
CA ALA A 798 5.37 28.60 -35.57
C ALA A 798 3.96 29.11 -35.32
N ARG A 799 3.65 30.31 -35.79
CA ARG A 799 2.32 30.87 -35.68
C ARG A 799 1.42 30.29 -36.76
N ILE A 800 0.36 29.63 -36.36
CA ILE A 800 -0.61 29.00 -37.26
C ILE A 800 -1.98 29.66 -37.16
N ASP A 801 -2.71 29.60 -38.26
CA ASP A 801 -4.15 29.84 -38.30
C ASP A 801 -4.86 28.60 -37.72
N LEU A 802 -5.82 28.84 -36.82
CA LEU A 802 -6.47 27.77 -36.06
C LEU A 802 -7.48 26.97 -36.89
N ALA A 803 -7.96 27.46 -37.97
CA ALA A 803 -8.92 26.80 -38.86
C ALA A 803 -8.20 25.93 -39.90
N THR A 804 -7.09 26.41 -40.48
CA THR A 804 -6.42 25.77 -41.61
C THR A 804 -5.16 24.99 -41.17
N GLY A 805 -4.59 25.30 -40.00
CA GLY A 805 -3.32 24.74 -39.56
C GLY A 805 -2.07 25.27 -40.33
N LYS A 806 -2.26 26.16 -41.28
CA LYS A 806 -1.21 26.78 -42.08
C LYS A 806 -0.55 27.98 -41.36
N LEU A 807 0.60 28.41 -41.82
CA LEU A 807 1.25 29.61 -41.29
C LEU A 807 0.35 30.84 -41.47
N THR A 808 0.40 31.76 -40.51
CA THR A 808 -0.35 33.03 -40.61
C THR A 808 0.45 34.19 -40.02
N ARG A 809 0.18 35.39 -40.55
CA ARG A 809 0.67 36.65 -40.01
C ARG A 809 -0.31 37.32 -39.06
N LYS A 810 -1.54 36.76 -38.90
CA LYS A 810 -2.53 37.28 -37.96
C LYS A 810 -1.99 37.16 -36.53
N THR A 811 -2.37 38.10 -35.69
CA THR A 811 -1.97 38.14 -34.29
C THR A 811 -3.19 38.08 -33.32
N ASP A 812 -4.36 37.90 -33.89
CA ASP A 812 -5.64 37.82 -33.15
C ASP A 812 -5.95 36.39 -32.62
N TYR A 813 -7.14 36.24 -32.06
CA TYR A 813 -7.64 35.01 -31.43
C TYR A 813 -7.82 33.84 -32.41
N THR A 814 -7.79 34.09 -33.73
CA THR A 814 -7.85 33.02 -34.76
C THR A 814 -6.50 32.39 -35.05
N SER A 815 -5.44 32.89 -34.42
CA SER A 815 -4.07 32.40 -34.58
C SER A 815 -3.43 32.06 -33.26
N LYS A 816 -2.45 31.16 -33.29
CA LYS A 816 -1.69 30.72 -32.10
C LYS A 816 -0.29 30.23 -32.51
N PHE A 817 0.68 30.36 -31.61
CA PHE A 817 1.92 29.57 -31.70
C PHE A 817 1.66 28.11 -31.38
N GLU A 818 2.10 27.24 -32.26
CA GLU A 818 2.06 25.78 -32.09
C GLU A 818 3.47 25.22 -32.17
N TYR A 819 3.70 24.09 -31.50
CA TYR A 819 4.99 23.41 -31.45
C TYR A 819 5.10 22.35 -32.54
N PHE A 820 6.28 22.22 -33.14
CA PHE A 820 6.62 21.29 -34.20
C PHE A 820 8.01 20.70 -33.98
N ILE A 821 8.23 19.50 -34.47
CA ILE A 821 9.59 19.00 -34.68
C ILE A 821 10.19 19.77 -35.82
N SER A 822 11.42 20.24 -35.69
CA SER A 822 12.11 21.02 -36.73
C SER A 822 12.04 20.35 -38.10
N GLY A 823 11.60 21.06 -39.12
CA GLY A 823 11.35 20.56 -40.47
C GLY A 823 9.96 19.94 -40.69
N THR A 824 9.09 19.91 -39.68
CA THR A 824 7.70 19.45 -39.82
C THR A 824 6.69 20.59 -39.70
N GLU A 825 7.13 21.80 -39.44
CA GLU A 825 6.29 23.00 -39.46
C GLU A 825 5.65 23.26 -40.83
N PRO A 826 4.43 23.84 -40.89
CA PRO A 826 3.79 24.19 -42.14
C PRO A 826 4.68 25.15 -42.96
N THR A 827 4.75 24.94 -44.24
CA THR A 827 5.49 25.84 -45.20
C THR A 827 4.57 26.79 -45.93
N GLU A 828 3.28 26.52 -45.98
CA GLU A 828 2.27 27.32 -46.68
C GLU A 828 1.65 28.35 -45.76
N TYR A 829 1.45 29.56 -46.25
CA TYR A 829 0.66 30.59 -45.57
C TYR A 829 -0.80 30.52 -46.00
N VAL A 830 -1.69 30.96 -45.11
CA VAL A 830 -3.11 31.15 -45.45
C VAL A 830 -3.23 32.14 -46.61
N THR A 831 -4.03 31.81 -47.64
CA THR A 831 -4.28 32.67 -48.78
C THR A 831 -5.40 33.66 -48.49
N ASP A 832 -5.44 34.82 -49.20
CA ASP A 832 -6.48 35.84 -49.04
C ASP A 832 -7.89 35.31 -49.32
N GLN A 833 -8.05 34.28 -50.13
CA GLN A 833 -9.34 33.60 -50.36
C GLN A 833 -9.78 32.75 -49.19
N GLU A 834 -8.85 32.06 -48.51
CA GLU A 834 -9.11 31.27 -47.28
C GLU A 834 -9.38 32.20 -46.09
N ASP A 835 -8.80 33.42 -46.11
CA ASP A 835 -8.93 34.43 -45.05
C ASP A 835 -10.28 35.12 -45.01
N ASN A 836 -10.95 35.23 -46.18
CA ASN A 836 -12.28 35.84 -46.35
C ASN A 836 -13.45 34.84 -46.31
N SER A 837 -13.17 33.56 -46.19
CA SER A 837 -14.21 32.62 -45.95
C SER A 837 -14.69 32.82 -44.48
N ASP A 838 -15.67 33.71 -44.31
CA ASP A 838 -16.61 33.61 -43.18
C ASP A 838 -17.09 32.17 -43.14
N ILE A 839 -16.64 31.42 -42.14
CA ILE A 839 -16.95 30.00 -41.95
C ILE A 839 -18.41 29.87 -41.49
N PHE A 840 -19.36 30.40 -42.26
CA PHE A 840 -20.67 29.84 -42.45
C PHE A 840 -20.62 28.97 -43.71
N ILE A 841 -19.99 27.81 -43.62
CA ILE A 841 -20.25 26.76 -44.60
C ILE A 841 -21.74 26.47 -44.49
N ASP A 842 -22.52 26.95 -45.42
CA ASP A 842 -23.85 26.45 -45.75
C ASP A 842 -23.60 24.96 -46.10
N LYS A 843 -23.70 24.08 -45.14
CA LYS A 843 -23.42 22.67 -45.31
C LYS A 843 -24.58 22.05 -46.08
N THR A 844 -24.42 21.96 -47.40
CA THR A 844 -25.26 21.07 -48.14
C THR A 844 -25.03 19.62 -47.66
N GLU A 845 -26.12 18.82 -47.65
CA GLU A 845 -26.02 17.42 -47.14
C GLU A 845 -24.95 16.58 -47.86
N GLU A 846 -24.56 16.95 -49.11
CA GLU A 846 -23.50 16.26 -49.90
C GLU A 846 -22.08 16.45 -49.33
N ASP A 847 -21.75 17.58 -48.70
CA ASP A 847 -20.41 17.83 -48.10
C ASP A 847 -20.22 17.09 -46.76
N LEU A 848 -21.27 16.54 -46.15
CA LEU A 848 -21.21 15.79 -44.93
C LEU A 848 -20.80 14.31 -45.11
N PHE A 849 -20.76 13.83 -46.36
CA PHE A 849 -20.57 12.40 -46.70
C PHE A 849 -19.27 12.06 -47.46
N GLN A 850 -18.40 13.05 -47.77
CA GLN A 850 -17.08 12.76 -48.35
C GLN A 850 -15.99 12.42 -47.33
#